data_473ce1293a92c595e94e88ca13d44073
#
_entry.id   473ce1293a92c595e94e88ca13d44073
#
_cell.length_a   1.000
_cell.length_b   1.000
_cell.length_c   1.000
_cell.angle_alpha   90.00
_cell.angle_beta   90.00
_cell.angle_gamma   90.00
#
_symmetry.space_group_name_H-M   'P 1'
#
loop_
_entity.id
_entity.type
_entity.pdbx_description
1 polymer ?
#
loop_
_entity_poly.entity_id
_entity_poly.type
_entity_poly.pdbx_seq_one_letter_code
_entity_poly.pdbx_strand_id
1 'polypeptide(L)'
;MSEAVRGKDFLRTIVDEDLAAGRHQHIATRFPPEPNGYLHIGHAKAICVDFGIAQEYGGTCNLRFDDTNPTKEEVEYVESIERDVRWLGFEPSRVLYASDYFEEMYQLAVRLIEKGLAYVDDLDDEQIKAYRGTLTEPGRPGPYRDRTVAQNLERFAAMRAGSLPDGACVLRAKLDLAASNMKMRDPLLYRIRHAHHHRTGDAWCIYPMYDYAHPLSDAFEGISHSLCTLEFENNRELYDWVIEATEVKPLPHLVEGRPVGGPPRQYEFARLVLDYTMMSKRKLLKLVQDGIVHGWDDPRMPTLAGMRRRGFTPEAIRAFCDLIGVAKNNSTVDVGKLEYAVRDDLNKRAPRVLGVLRPLKVVLDGGGAADLPDTPDTIDAPLFPEDLDPSRERGSRALPFDKEIYIDREDFAEVPPPKYTRLAPGRVVRLRYAGCIRCDEVVKDGSGAVTELRCTLVPGTMGGANPENEKVWGVLHWVSAARGVPCEVRLYDRLFNAARPDATDDVRSVLNPKSLEVVAGAVVEPHVAALPAGARFQLERVGYFVADSVDSRPGALVLNRVITLRDSWEARKIVESPGNVPVDVRETMPGTKSARSKTRPARKSAPEQRAIARERDAVLAERFATWPGLGLAADDADLLTGDRATSDFFAAALALEPGRAVAGEQV
;
A
#
# COMPACT_ATOMS: atom_id res chain seq x y z
N MET A 1 -4.27 26.52 9.02
CA MET A 1 -4.74 26.37 7.61
C MET A 1 -6.10 25.71 7.69
N SER A 2 -7.15 26.31 7.14
CA SER A 2 -8.51 25.79 7.16
C SER A 2 -8.52 24.38 6.54
N GLU A 3 -9.06 23.40 7.26
CA GLU A 3 -9.46 22.14 6.69
C GLU A 3 -10.33 22.43 5.46
N ALA A 4 -9.77 22.18 4.28
CA ALA A 4 -10.58 22.16 3.08
C ALA A 4 -11.63 21.06 3.32
N VAL A 5 -12.90 21.41 3.33
CA VAL A 5 -14.03 20.48 3.42
C VAL A 5 -13.90 19.55 2.23
N ARG A 6 -13.27 18.39 2.43
CA ARG A 6 -13.26 17.32 1.42
C ARG A 6 -14.70 16.93 1.19
N GLY A 7 -15.12 16.88 -0.06
CA GLY A 7 -16.43 16.33 -0.41
C GLY A 7 -16.56 14.91 0.16
N LYS A 8 -17.70 14.61 0.77
CA LYS A 8 -17.99 13.27 1.32
C LYS A 8 -17.98 12.25 0.19
N ASP A 9 -17.33 11.12 0.40
CA ASP A 9 -17.41 10.00 -0.53
C ASP A 9 -18.81 9.33 -0.47
N PHE A 10 -19.06 8.45 -1.43
CA PHE A 10 -20.38 7.84 -1.57
C PHE A 10 -20.79 6.95 -0.38
N LEU A 11 -19.84 6.31 0.34
CA LEU A 11 -20.16 5.53 1.53
C LEU A 11 -20.65 6.44 2.66
N ARG A 12 -19.98 7.55 2.88
CA ARG A 12 -20.38 8.57 3.86
C ARG A 12 -21.73 9.20 3.52
N THR A 13 -22.00 9.40 2.22
CA THR A 13 -23.32 9.86 1.76
C THR A 13 -24.41 8.84 2.11
N ILE A 14 -24.17 7.55 1.89
CA ILE A 14 -25.11 6.47 2.27
C ILE A 14 -25.35 6.45 3.77
N VAL A 15 -24.29 6.55 4.58
CA VAL A 15 -24.41 6.58 6.05
C VAL A 15 -25.26 7.77 6.52
N ASP A 16 -25.04 8.96 5.94
CA ASP A 16 -25.83 10.16 6.25
C ASP A 16 -27.31 9.97 5.89
N GLU A 17 -27.61 9.40 4.73
CA GLU A 17 -28.97 9.10 4.28
C GLU A 17 -29.66 8.07 5.19
N ASP A 18 -28.94 7.05 5.62
CA ASP A 18 -29.46 5.99 6.50
C ASP A 18 -29.76 6.52 7.91
N LEU A 19 -28.90 7.39 8.44
CA LEU A 19 -29.12 8.08 9.70
C LEU A 19 -30.30 9.07 9.62
N ALA A 20 -30.36 9.88 8.57
CA ALA A 20 -31.45 10.84 8.36
C ALA A 20 -32.82 10.16 8.17
N ALA A 21 -32.85 9.00 7.53
CA ALA A 21 -34.04 8.18 7.36
C ALA A 21 -34.43 7.38 8.63
N GLY A 22 -33.60 7.41 9.67
CA GLY A 22 -33.83 6.63 10.90
C GLY A 22 -33.70 5.12 10.71
N ARG A 23 -33.06 4.66 9.62
CA ARG A 23 -32.82 3.22 9.39
C ARG A 23 -31.90 2.63 10.45
N HIS A 24 -30.88 3.41 10.85
CA HIS A 24 -29.97 3.09 11.92
C HIS A 24 -29.84 4.28 12.88
N GLN A 25 -29.68 4.01 14.16
CA GLN A 25 -29.43 5.02 15.20
C GLN A 25 -27.98 4.99 15.66
N HIS A 26 -27.26 3.93 15.32
CA HIS A 26 -25.86 3.69 15.64
C HIS A 26 -25.18 3.05 14.43
N ILE A 27 -24.00 3.53 14.09
CA ILE A 27 -23.21 2.96 13.01
C ILE A 27 -22.33 1.85 13.59
N ALA A 28 -22.51 0.66 13.07
CA ALA A 28 -21.70 -0.50 13.41
C ALA A 28 -21.12 -1.10 12.13
N THR A 29 -19.81 -1.17 12.06
CA THR A 29 -19.06 -1.78 10.96
C THR A 29 -18.19 -2.93 11.48
N ARG A 30 -17.53 -3.64 10.60
CA ARG A 30 -16.57 -4.68 10.99
C ARG A 30 -15.50 -4.87 9.92
N PHE A 31 -14.30 -5.25 10.33
CA PHE A 31 -13.27 -5.79 9.47
C PHE A 31 -13.23 -7.32 9.65
N PRO A 32 -13.58 -8.14 8.62
CA PRO A 32 -13.78 -9.59 8.76
C PRO A 32 -12.69 -10.39 8.03
N PRO A 33 -11.42 -10.38 8.49
CA PRO A 33 -10.37 -11.14 7.83
C PRO A 33 -10.52 -12.66 8.04
N GLU A 34 -10.23 -13.45 7.00
CA GLU A 34 -9.95 -14.88 7.14
C GLU A 34 -8.53 -15.05 7.72
N PRO A 35 -8.34 -15.79 8.84
CA PRO A 35 -7.03 -15.92 9.49
C PRO A 35 -6.12 -16.93 8.76
N ASN A 36 -5.83 -16.67 7.48
CA ASN A 36 -5.09 -17.54 6.58
C ASN A 36 -3.82 -16.88 5.98
N GLY A 37 -3.31 -15.82 6.60
CA GLY A 37 -2.08 -15.14 6.21
C GLY A 37 -1.97 -13.72 6.73
N TYR A 38 -0.81 -13.12 6.52
CA TYR A 38 -0.49 -11.75 6.94
C TYR A 38 -1.28 -10.72 6.15
N LEU A 39 -1.65 -9.62 6.82
CA LEU A 39 -2.29 -8.48 6.17
C LEU A 39 -1.29 -7.75 5.26
N HIS A 40 -1.81 -7.19 4.17
CA HIS A 40 -1.05 -6.35 3.25
C HIS A 40 -1.70 -4.96 3.10
N ILE A 41 -1.06 -4.06 2.37
CA ILE A 41 -1.52 -2.68 2.18
C ILE A 41 -2.97 -2.58 1.64
N GLY A 42 -3.44 -3.56 0.88
CA GLY A 42 -4.84 -3.62 0.44
C GLY A 42 -5.83 -3.78 1.59
N HIS A 43 -5.47 -4.60 2.60
CA HIS A 43 -6.26 -4.73 3.83
C HIS A 43 -6.21 -3.45 4.68
N ALA A 44 -5.06 -2.74 4.70
CA ALA A 44 -4.98 -1.45 5.40
C ALA A 44 -6.01 -0.45 4.89
N LYS A 45 -6.27 -0.41 3.57
CA LYS A 45 -7.35 0.43 3.02
C LYS A 45 -8.72 0.04 3.55
N ALA A 46 -9.06 -1.25 3.57
CA ALA A 46 -10.33 -1.73 4.11
C ALA A 46 -10.47 -1.37 5.61
N ILE A 47 -9.42 -1.64 6.40
CA ILE A 47 -9.37 -1.27 7.82
C ILE A 47 -9.61 0.23 8.01
N CYS A 48 -8.93 1.09 7.23
CA CYS A 48 -9.11 2.54 7.32
C CYS A 48 -10.55 2.97 6.95
N VAL A 49 -11.22 2.28 6.02
CA VAL A 49 -12.61 2.55 5.66
C VAL A 49 -13.55 2.09 6.77
N ASP A 50 -13.44 0.83 7.21
CA ASP A 50 -14.34 0.23 8.20
C ASP A 50 -14.26 0.95 9.56
N PHE A 51 -13.05 1.07 10.10
CA PHE A 51 -12.80 1.75 11.37
C PHE A 51 -12.99 3.26 11.27
N GLY A 52 -12.53 3.87 10.16
CA GLY A 52 -12.61 5.32 9.95
C GLY A 52 -14.06 5.81 9.91
N ILE A 53 -14.95 5.12 9.18
CA ILE A 53 -16.38 5.46 9.15
C ILE A 53 -16.99 5.29 10.55
N ALA A 54 -16.71 4.18 11.24
CA ALA A 54 -17.24 4.00 12.60
C ALA A 54 -16.81 5.14 13.54
N GLN A 55 -15.51 5.50 13.54
CA GLN A 55 -15.00 6.58 14.39
C GLN A 55 -15.59 7.95 14.03
N GLU A 56 -15.73 8.27 12.75
CA GLU A 56 -16.26 9.55 12.27
C GLU A 56 -17.72 9.77 12.72
N TYR A 57 -18.51 8.70 12.76
CA TYR A 57 -19.92 8.76 13.16
C TYR A 57 -20.17 8.37 14.63
N GLY A 58 -19.12 8.29 15.45
CA GLY A 58 -19.25 7.91 16.87
C GLY A 58 -19.79 6.49 17.08
N GLY A 59 -19.58 5.63 16.10
CA GLY A 59 -20.03 4.26 16.05
C GLY A 59 -19.02 3.24 16.59
N THR A 60 -19.22 1.97 16.26
CA THR A 60 -18.38 0.85 16.67
C THR A 60 -17.87 0.07 15.45
N CYS A 61 -16.65 -0.46 15.54
CA CYS A 61 -16.11 -1.38 14.55
C CYS A 61 -15.56 -2.63 15.22
N ASN A 62 -16.04 -3.81 14.81
CA ASN A 62 -15.56 -5.10 15.30
C ASN A 62 -14.41 -5.62 14.41
N LEU A 63 -13.48 -6.34 15.04
CA LEU A 63 -12.59 -7.27 14.33
C LEU A 63 -13.24 -8.66 14.45
N ARG A 64 -13.77 -9.21 13.36
CA ARG A 64 -14.36 -10.54 13.33
C ARG A 64 -13.55 -11.46 12.44
N PHE A 65 -12.95 -12.47 13.01
CA PHE A 65 -12.30 -13.52 12.24
C PHE A 65 -13.34 -14.40 11.54
N ASP A 66 -13.25 -14.49 10.21
CA ASP A 66 -14.01 -15.45 9.42
C ASP A 66 -13.26 -16.79 9.42
N ASP A 67 -13.42 -17.52 10.51
CA ASP A 67 -12.76 -18.78 10.77
C ASP A 67 -13.70 -19.98 10.43
N THR A 68 -14.29 -19.95 9.24
CA THR A 68 -15.20 -20.99 8.73
C THR A 68 -14.50 -22.10 7.94
N ASN A 69 -13.16 -22.03 7.78
CA ASN A 69 -12.38 -22.98 7.01
C ASN A 69 -11.24 -23.62 7.81
N PRO A 70 -11.49 -24.77 8.49
CA PRO A 70 -10.57 -25.35 9.47
C PRO A 70 -9.20 -25.78 8.91
N THR A 71 -9.04 -25.84 7.59
CA THR A 71 -7.79 -26.36 6.98
C THR A 71 -6.76 -25.30 6.63
N LYS A 72 -7.07 -24.01 6.88
CA LYS A 72 -6.21 -22.88 6.46
C LYS A 72 -5.91 -21.89 7.56
N GLU A 73 -6.47 -22.07 8.72
CA GLU A 73 -6.49 -21.09 9.80
C GLU A 73 -5.43 -21.43 10.84
N GLU A 74 -4.60 -20.45 11.21
CA GLU A 74 -3.51 -20.61 12.16
C GLU A 74 -3.53 -19.47 13.17
N VAL A 75 -3.22 -19.79 14.45
CA VAL A 75 -3.18 -18.83 15.56
C VAL A 75 -2.19 -17.70 15.28
N GLU A 76 -1.07 -17.99 14.62
CA GLU A 76 -0.07 -16.99 14.22
C GLU A 76 -0.71 -15.85 13.40
N TYR A 77 -1.61 -16.19 12.47
CA TYR A 77 -2.26 -15.17 11.64
C TYR A 77 -3.27 -14.34 12.43
N VAL A 78 -4.01 -14.97 13.37
CA VAL A 78 -4.93 -14.26 14.27
C VAL A 78 -4.16 -13.18 15.05
N GLU A 79 -3.06 -13.56 15.71
CA GLU A 79 -2.22 -12.63 16.49
C GLU A 79 -1.61 -11.53 15.63
N SER A 80 -1.15 -11.89 14.42
CA SER A 80 -0.57 -10.91 13.48
C SER A 80 -1.60 -9.90 13.01
N ILE A 81 -2.81 -10.34 12.67
CA ILE A 81 -3.91 -9.48 12.20
C ILE A 81 -4.32 -8.50 13.30
N GLU A 82 -4.54 -8.98 14.53
CA GLU A 82 -4.91 -8.13 15.65
C GLU A 82 -3.83 -7.09 15.96
N ARG A 83 -2.55 -7.49 15.98
CA ARG A 83 -1.40 -6.59 16.14
C ARG A 83 -1.34 -5.55 15.03
N ASP A 84 -1.62 -5.91 13.78
CA ASP A 84 -1.56 -5.00 12.65
C ASP A 84 -2.69 -3.97 12.66
N VAL A 85 -3.92 -4.35 13.06
CA VAL A 85 -5.04 -3.43 13.26
C VAL A 85 -4.71 -2.40 14.35
N ARG A 86 -4.20 -2.86 15.51
CA ARG A 86 -3.78 -1.97 16.60
C ARG A 86 -2.61 -1.09 16.21
N TRP A 87 -1.63 -1.64 15.49
CA TRP A 87 -0.51 -0.86 14.99
C TRP A 87 -0.96 0.26 14.01
N LEU A 88 -1.96 0.03 13.20
CA LEU A 88 -2.56 1.08 12.37
C LEU A 88 -3.26 2.18 13.19
N GLY A 89 -3.37 2.04 14.50
CA GLY A 89 -3.97 3.01 15.42
C GLY A 89 -5.48 2.83 15.61
N PHE A 90 -5.99 1.66 15.31
CA PHE A 90 -7.41 1.31 15.53
C PHE A 90 -7.57 0.33 16.67
N GLU A 91 -8.57 0.57 17.52
CA GLU A 91 -8.94 -0.36 18.60
C GLU A 91 -10.29 -0.99 18.26
N PRO A 92 -10.33 -2.32 18.05
CA PRO A 92 -11.59 -3.01 17.82
C PRO A 92 -12.54 -2.88 19.02
N SER A 93 -13.80 -2.59 18.77
CA SER A 93 -14.82 -2.57 19.82
C SER A 93 -15.00 -3.95 20.44
N ARG A 94 -14.89 -4.99 19.62
CA ARG A 94 -14.86 -6.41 20.02
C ARG A 94 -13.96 -7.19 19.06
N VAL A 95 -13.36 -8.27 19.58
CA VAL A 95 -12.70 -9.30 18.76
C VAL A 95 -13.60 -10.53 18.81
N LEU A 96 -14.12 -10.95 17.67
CA LEU A 96 -15.15 -11.96 17.51
C LEU A 96 -14.73 -13.01 16.48
N TYR A 97 -15.38 -14.15 16.47
CA TYR A 97 -15.10 -15.26 15.57
C TYR A 97 -16.39 -15.84 15.00
N ALA A 98 -16.42 -16.15 13.72
CA ALA A 98 -17.56 -16.80 13.08
C ALA A 98 -17.88 -18.17 13.73
N SER A 99 -16.85 -18.86 14.21
CA SER A 99 -16.98 -20.14 14.92
C SER A 99 -17.75 -20.05 16.25
N ASP A 100 -17.85 -18.86 16.86
CA ASP A 100 -18.68 -18.66 18.07
C ASP A 100 -20.18 -18.78 17.78
N TYR A 101 -20.59 -18.72 16.51
CA TYR A 101 -21.99 -18.72 16.05
C TYR A 101 -22.38 -20.00 15.31
N PHE A 102 -21.53 -21.03 15.30
CA PHE A 102 -21.79 -22.25 14.51
C PHE A 102 -23.10 -22.94 14.89
N GLU A 103 -23.45 -22.95 16.17
CA GLU A 103 -24.72 -23.57 16.62
C GLU A 103 -25.92 -22.74 16.16
N GLU A 104 -25.91 -21.43 16.32
CA GLU A 104 -26.96 -20.52 15.86
C GLU A 104 -27.15 -20.63 14.33
N MET A 105 -26.04 -20.67 13.58
CA MET A 105 -26.08 -20.86 12.13
C MET A 105 -26.67 -22.22 11.75
N TYR A 106 -26.32 -23.27 12.49
CA TYR A 106 -26.88 -24.61 12.28
C TYR A 106 -28.39 -24.61 12.49
N GLN A 107 -28.88 -24.03 13.57
CA GLN A 107 -30.31 -23.95 13.88
C GLN A 107 -31.06 -23.12 12.81
N LEU A 108 -30.47 -22.05 12.28
CA LEU A 108 -31.07 -21.30 11.18
C LEU A 108 -31.11 -22.13 9.88
N ALA A 109 -30.11 -22.96 9.62
CA ALA A 109 -30.12 -23.88 8.48
C ALA A 109 -31.20 -24.95 8.60
N VAL A 110 -31.43 -25.48 9.82
CA VAL A 110 -32.56 -26.40 10.10
C VAL A 110 -33.89 -25.71 9.78
N ARG A 111 -34.09 -24.45 10.22
CA ARG A 111 -35.29 -23.66 9.89
C ARG A 111 -35.48 -23.44 8.39
N LEU A 112 -34.40 -23.19 7.64
CA LEU A 112 -34.49 -23.10 6.17
C LEU A 112 -34.97 -24.39 5.53
N ILE A 113 -34.52 -25.54 6.04
CA ILE A 113 -35.02 -26.87 5.58
C ILE A 113 -36.51 -27.03 5.92
N GLU A 114 -36.92 -26.68 7.16
CA GLU A 114 -38.33 -26.75 7.61
C GLU A 114 -39.26 -25.88 6.75
N LYS A 115 -38.75 -24.68 6.33
CA LYS A 115 -39.47 -23.78 5.40
C LYS A 115 -39.48 -24.29 3.96
N GLY A 116 -38.76 -25.38 3.64
CA GLY A 116 -38.57 -25.85 2.26
C GLY A 116 -37.67 -24.98 1.40
N LEU A 117 -36.87 -24.11 2.01
CA LEU A 117 -35.97 -23.17 1.37
C LEU A 117 -34.53 -23.69 1.24
N ALA A 118 -34.24 -24.88 1.79
CA ALA A 118 -32.95 -25.56 1.63
C ALA A 118 -33.15 -27.09 1.50
N TYR A 119 -32.20 -27.74 0.87
CA TYR A 119 -32.19 -29.19 0.68
C TYR A 119 -30.76 -29.75 0.71
N VAL A 120 -30.61 -31.02 1.08
CA VAL A 120 -29.34 -31.73 1.04
C VAL A 120 -29.17 -32.35 -0.33
N ASP A 121 -28.04 -32.06 -0.97
CA ASP A 121 -27.69 -32.51 -2.32
C ASP A 121 -26.51 -33.48 -2.24
N ASP A 122 -26.69 -34.73 -2.76
CA ASP A 122 -25.64 -35.76 -2.78
C ASP A 122 -24.84 -35.74 -4.09
N LEU A 123 -24.96 -34.68 -4.89
CA LEU A 123 -24.14 -34.49 -6.07
C LEU A 123 -22.73 -34.03 -5.67
N ASP A 124 -21.73 -34.48 -6.42
CA ASP A 124 -20.37 -33.96 -6.31
C ASP A 124 -20.20 -32.58 -6.96
N ASP A 125 -19.04 -31.95 -6.78
CA ASP A 125 -18.76 -30.61 -7.27
C ASP A 125 -18.90 -30.45 -8.79
N GLU A 126 -18.51 -31.48 -9.58
CA GLU A 126 -18.61 -31.46 -11.04
C GLU A 126 -20.06 -31.57 -11.49
N GLN A 127 -20.82 -32.46 -10.87
CA GLN A 127 -22.24 -32.61 -11.10
C GLN A 127 -23.02 -31.36 -10.73
N ILE A 128 -22.76 -30.76 -9.52
CA ILE A 128 -23.37 -29.52 -9.10
C ILE A 128 -23.09 -28.40 -10.12
N LYS A 129 -21.86 -28.28 -10.60
CA LYS A 129 -21.48 -27.32 -11.63
C LYS A 129 -22.24 -27.56 -12.94
N ALA A 130 -22.39 -28.81 -13.36
CA ALA A 130 -23.12 -29.16 -14.58
C ALA A 130 -24.63 -28.86 -14.46
N TYR A 131 -25.24 -29.10 -13.29
CA TYR A 131 -26.66 -28.80 -13.06
C TYR A 131 -26.93 -27.30 -12.87
N ARG A 132 -25.98 -26.51 -12.36
CA ARG A 132 -26.10 -25.06 -12.20
C ARG A 132 -26.18 -24.30 -13.52
N GLY A 133 -25.71 -24.88 -14.62
CA GLY A 133 -25.67 -24.24 -15.93
C GLY A 133 -24.52 -23.24 -16.08
N THR A 134 -24.64 -22.36 -17.08
CA THR A 134 -23.64 -21.37 -17.46
C THR A 134 -24.21 -19.95 -17.42
N LEU A 135 -23.43 -18.94 -17.76
CA LEU A 135 -23.93 -17.57 -17.90
C LEU A 135 -25.01 -17.41 -18.96
N THR A 136 -24.99 -18.28 -19.98
CA THR A 136 -25.93 -18.25 -21.11
C THR A 136 -27.00 -19.34 -21.07
N GLU A 137 -26.83 -20.33 -20.19
CA GLU A 137 -27.78 -21.44 -20.05
C GLU A 137 -28.30 -21.49 -18.62
N PRO A 138 -29.62 -21.60 -18.41
CA PRO A 138 -30.20 -21.75 -17.07
C PRO A 138 -29.77 -23.10 -16.46
N GLY A 139 -29.78 -23.13 -15.12
CA GLY A 139 -29.61 -24.38 -14.40
C GLY A 139 -30.82 -25.29 -14.55
N ARG A 140 -30.65 -26.55 -14.18
CA ARG A 140 -31.71 -27.58 -14.18
C ARG A 140 -31.80 -28.24 -12.79
N PRO A 141 -32.98 -28.68 -12.35
CA PRO A 141 -33.14 -29.33 -11.05
C PRO A 141 -32.34 -30.64 -11.01
N GLY A 142 -31.58 -30.83 -9.93
CA GLY A 142 -30.90 -32.08 -9.63
C GLY A 142 -31.87 -33.12 -9.04
N PRO A 143 -31.48 -34.40 -8.97
CA PRO A 143 -32.33 -35.48 -8.52
C PRO A 143 -32.71 -35.41 -7.04
N TYR A 144 -31.99 -34.65 -6.25
CA TYR A 144 -32.16 -34.53 -4.80
C TYR A 144 -32.90 -33.25 -4.37
N ARG A 145 -33.20 -32.36 -5.30
CA ARG A 145 -33.80 -31.03 -5.03
C ARG A 145 -35.22 -31.13 -4.46
N ASP A 146 -35.93 -32.18 -4.79
CA ASP A 146 -37.32 -32.37 -4.38
C ASP A 146 -37.49 -33.41 -3.26
N ARG A 147 -36.44 -33.67 -2.47
CA ARG A 147 -36.54 -34.42 -1.22
C ARG A 147 -37.50 -33.75 -0.29
N THR A 148 -38.24 -34.56 0.49
CA THR A 148 -39.15 -34.05 1.51
C THR A 148 -38.36 -33.37 2.62
N VAL A 149 -39.03 -32.47 3.37
CA VAL A 149 -38.46 -31.81 4.56
C VAL A 149 -37.88 -32.84 5.53
N ALA A 150 -38.63 -33.93 5.83
CA ALA A 150 -38.19 -34.97 6.76
C ALA A 150 -36.87 -35.64 6.29
N GLN A 151 -36.77 -35.99 5.00
CA GLN A 151 -35.56 -36.59 4.44
C GLN A 151 -34.36 -35.61 4.49
N ASN A 152 -34.59 -34.33 4.24
CA ASN A 152 -33.55 -33.32 4.32
C ASN A 152 -33.06 -33.10 5.76
N LEU A 153 -33.96 -33.05 6.73
CA LEU A 153 -33.61 -32.95 8.15
C LEU A 153 -32.80 -34.16 8.64
N GLU A 154 -33.25 -35.38 8.30
CA GLU A 154 -32.53 -36.61 8.65
C GLU A 154 -31.11 -36.58 8.04
N ARG A 155 -30.99 -36.20 6.77
CA ARG A 155 -29.72 -36.17 6.07
C ARG A 155 -28.78 -35.09 6.63
N PHE A 156 -29.30 -33.90 6.93
CA PHE A 156 -28.54 -32.80 7.54
C PHE A 156 -28.08 -33.14 8.96
N ALA A 157 -28.91 -33.79 9.74
CA ALA A 157 -28.51 -34.33 11.05
C ALA A 157 -27.39 -35.39 10.93
N ALA A 158 -27.44 -36.25 9.91
CA ALA A 158 -26.37 -37.21 9.64
C ALA A 158 -25.06 -36.53 9.25
N MET A 159 -25.10 -35.41 8.46
CA MET A 159 -23.93 -34.59 8.19
C MET A 159 -23.31 -34.07 9.50
N ARG A 160 -24.14 -33.51 10.41
CA ARG A 160 -23.69 -32.94 11.68
C ARG A 160 -23.11 -33.99 12.63
N ALA A 161 -23.70 -35.20 12.61
CA ALA A 161 -23.23 -36.33 13.42
C ALA A 161 -21.92 -36.94 12.97
N GLY A 162 -21.34 -36.49 11.83
CA GLY A 162 -20.09 -37.01 11.29
C GLY A 162 -20.18 -38.42 10.69
N SER A 163 -21.41 -38.91 10.43
CA SER A 163 -21.63 -40.24 9.87
C SER A 163 -21.38 -40.33 8.36
N LEU A 164 -21.14 -39.19 7.69
CA LEU A 164 -20.93 -39.09 6.24
C LEU A 164 -19.51 -38.54 5.96
N PRO A 165 -18.79 -39.12 4.97
CA PRO A 165 -17.46 -38.66 4.64
C PRO A 165 -17.45 -37.27 3.95
N ASP A 166 -16.27 -36.65 3.89
CA ASP A 166 -16.04 -35.43 3.13
C ASP A 166 -16.52 -35.56 1.70
N GLY A 167 -17.24 -34.57 1.20
CA GLY A 167 -17.76 -34.55 -0.17
C GLY A 167 -18.96 -35.45 -0.45
N ALA A 168 -19.48 -36.17 0.56
CA ALA A 168 -20.65 -37.08 0.35
C ALA A 168 -21.92 -36.29 0.01
N CYS A 169 -22.12 -35.13 0.59
CA CYS A 169 -23.24 -34.24 0.30
C CYS A 169 -22.98 -32.82 0.82
N VAL A 170 -23.80 -31.89 0.39
CA VAL A 170 -23.78 -30.47 0.80
C VAL A 170 -25.21 -30.01 1.10
N LEU A 171 -25.36 -28.98 1.95
CA LEU A 171 -26.62 -28.27 2.06
C LEU A 171 -26.66 -27.12 1.07
N ARG A 172 -27.74 -27.00 0.30
CA ARG A 172 -27.95 -25.93 -0.69
C ARG A 172 -29.23 -25.16 -0.41
N ALA A 173 -29.21 -23.86 -0.69
CA ALA A 173 -30.45 -23.09 -0.77
C ALA A 173 -31.28 -23.53 -1.98
N LYS A 174 -32.62 -23.44 -1.90
CA LYS A 174 -33.54 -23.76 -2.97
C LYS A 174 -34.05 -22.46 -3.60
N LEU A 175 -33.34 -21.98 -4.63
CA LEU A 175 -33.59 -20.70 -5.28
C LEU A 175 -33.91 -20.87 -6.79
N ASP A 176 -33.92 -19.76 -7.53
CA ASP A 176 -34.20 -19.78 -8.95
C ASP A 176 -32.99 -20.25 -9.76
N LEU A 177 -33.09 -21.43 -10.37
CA LEU A 177 -32.05 -21.98 -11.25
C LEU A 177 -31.86 -21.22 -12.56
N ALA A 178 -32.81 -20.33 -12.93
CA ALA A 178 -32.72 -19.48 -14.11
C ALA A 178 -32.21 -18.06 -13.80
N ALA A 179 -31.91 -17.77 -12.52
CA ALA A 179 -31.38 -16.46 -12.13
C ALA A 179 -30.18 -16.03 -12.97
N SER A 180 -30.13 -14.76 -13.37
CA SER A 180 -29.00 -14.19 -14.10
C SER A 180 -27.72 -14.18 -13.26
N ASN A 181 -27.88 -13.93 -11.96
CA ASN A 181 -26.80 -14.03 -11.00
C ASN A 181 -26.52 -15.49 -10.65
N MET A 182 -25.35 -15.99 -11.04
CA MET A 182 -24.93 -17.38 -10.78
C MET A 182 -24.87 -17.73 -9.29
N LYS A 183 -24.71 -16.74 -8.41
CA LYS A 183 -24.72 -16.90 -6.95
C LYS A 183 -26.12 -17.25 -6.42
N MET A 184 -27.17 -16.94 -7.17
CA MET A 184 -28.56 -17.23 -6.80
C MET A 184 -29.06 -18.58 -7.32
N ARG A 185 -28.24 -19.37 -8.01
CA ARG A 185 -28.63 -20.69 -8.55
C ARG A 185 -28.29 -21.79 -7.57
N ASP A 186 -29.16 -22.01 -6.59
CA ASP A 186 -29.03 -23.02 -5.51
C ASP A 186 -27.61 -23.03 -4.89
N PRO A 187 -27.17 -21.94 -4.24
CA PRO A 187 -25.83 -21.85 -3.65
C PRO A 187 -25.64 -22.84 -2.50
N LEU A 188 -24.36 -23.20 -2.25
CA LEU A 188 -23.98 -24.04 -1.11
C LEU A 188 -24.07 -23.23 0.17
N LEU A 189 -24.69 -23.84 1.22
CA LEU A 189 -24.78 -23.26 2.57
C LEU A 189 -23.84 -23.97 3.55
N TYR A 190 -23.74 -25.31 3.49
CA TYR A 190 -22.84 -26.13 4.32
C TYR A 190 -22.14 -27.19 3.51
N ARG A 191 -20.93 -27.53 3.95
CA ARG A 191 -20.11 -28.66 3.46
C ARG A 191 -19.66 -29.53 4.62
N ILE A 192 -19.37 -30.81 4.33
CA ILE A 192 -18.72 -31.73 5.27
C ILE A 192 -17.21 -31.56 5.16
N ARG A 193 -16.54 -31.39 6.30
CA ARG A 193 -15.09 -31.34 6.38
C ARG A 193 -14.61 -31.89 7.72
N HIS A 194 -14.06 -33.10 7.74
CA HIS A 194 -13.44 -33.69 8.91
C HIS A 194 -12.02 -33.13 9.06
N ALA A 195 -11.88 -32.07 9.83
CA ALA A 195 -10.62 -31.41 10.12
C ALA A 195 -10.67 -30.75 11.48
N HIS A 196 -9.54 -30.73 12.17
CA HIS A 196 -9.40 -30.03 13.44
C HIS A 196 -9.50 -28.51 13.24
N HIS A 197 -10.38 -27.87 13.96
CA HIS A 197 -10.54 -26.42 13.94
C HIS A 197 -9.79 -25.78 15.09
N HIS A 198 -9.07 -24.69 14.84
CA HIS A 198 -8.16 -24.04 15.81
C HIS A 198 -8.84 -23.59 17.12
N ARG A 199 -10.18 -23.37 17.13
CA ARG A 199 -10.94 -22.98 18.31
C ARG A 199 -11.93 -24.03 18.78
N THR A 200 -12.68 -24.64 17.90
CA THR A 200 -13.72 -25.61 18.26
C THR A 200 -13.23 -27.06 18.29
N GLY A 201 -11.95 -27.29 17.95
CA GLY A 201 -11.38 -28.65 17.93
C GLY A 201 -12.10 -29.55 16.94
N ASP A 202 -12.50 -30.74 17.40
CA ASP A 202 -13.21 -31.75 16.60
C ASP A 202 -14.72 -31.75 16.87
N ALA A 203 -15.26 -30.68 17.52
CA ALA A 203 -16.69 -30.59 17.84
C ALA A 203 -17.57 -30.44 16.60
N TRP A 204 -17.02 -29.98 15.48
CA TRP A 204 -17.71 -29.78 14.22
C TRP A 204 -17.04 -30.55 13.10
N CYS A 205 -17.86 -31.13 12.20
CA CYS A 205 -17.44 -31.78 10.96
C CYS A 205 -18.21 -31.25 9.74
N ILE A 206 -19.10 -30.30 9.95
CA ILE A 206 -19.75 -29.51 8.90
C ILE A 206 -19.48 -28.03 9.14
N TYR A 207 -19.24 -27.30 8.08
CA TYR A 207 -18.86 -25.90 8.14
C TYR A 207 -19.73 -25.06 7.20
N PRO A 208 -20.21 -23.88 7.66
CA PRO A 208 -20.97 -23.00 6.80
C PRO A 208 -20.08 -22.44 5.69
N MET A 209 -20.66 -22.18 4.53
CA MET A 209 -19.98 -21.47 3.45
C MET A 209 -19.99 -19.98 3.72
N TYR A 210 -19.01 -19.27 3.20
CA TYR A 210 -18.85 -17.81 3.37
C TYR A 210 -20.16 -17.04 3.09
N ASP A 211 -20.81 -17.34 1.96
CA ASP A 211 -22.03 -16.65 1.54
C ASP A 211 -23.23 -16.85 2.51
N TYR A 212 -23.16 -17.82 3.40
CA TYR A 212 -24.15 -18.06 4.46
C TYR A 212 -23.70 -17.53 5.82
N ALA A 213 -22.44 -17.75 6.19
CA ALA A 213 -21.90 -17.34 7.49
C ALA A 213 -21.77 -15.82 7.63
N HIS A 214 -21.34 -15.13 6.58
CA HIS A 214 -21.06 -13.71 6.60
C HIS A 214 -22.30 -12.84 6.92
N PRO A 215 -23.43 -12.95 6.17
CA PRO A 215 -24.64 -12.19 6.50
C PRO A 215 -25.19 -12.51 7.91
N LEU A 216 -25.12 -13.77 8.33
CA LEU A 216 -25.59 -14.17 9.65
C LEU A 216 -24.73 -13.58 10.78
N SER A 217 -23.41 -13.63 10.64
CA SER A 217 -22.51 -13.02 11.61
C SER A 217 -22.74 -11.51 11.71
N ASP A 218 -22.90 -10.81 10.57
CA ASP A 218 -23.24 -9.38 10.56
C ASP A 218 -24.56 -9.11 11.31
N ALA A 219 -25.58 -9.94 11.09
CA ALA A 219 -26.87 -9.80 11.77
C ALA A 219 -26.75 -10.08 13.26
N PHE A 220 -26.06 -11.15 13.68
CA PHE A 220 -25.83 -11.49 15.08
C PHE A 220 -25.14 -10.37 15.85
N GLU A 221 -24.16 -9.74 15.23
CA GLU A 221 -23.39 -8.64 15.80
C GLU A 221 -24.12 -7.29 15.70
N GLY A 222 -25.26 -7.21 15.03
CA GLY A 222 -26.02 -5.97 14.82
C GLY A 222 -25.21 -4.96 14.01
N ILE A 223 -24.48 -5.41 13.00
CA ILE A 223 -23.79 -4.53 12.03
C ILE A 223 -24.84 -3.74 11.25
N SER A 224 -24.58 -2.47 11.01
CA SER A 224 -25.45 -1.61 10.21
C SER A 224 -25.00 -1.58 8.74
N HIS A 225 -23.70 -1.37 8.53
CA HIS A 225 -23.09 -1.22 7.22
C HIS A 225 -22.01 -2.28 7.04
N SER A 226 -22.31 -3.26 6.21
CA SER A 226 -21.41 -4.35 5.82
C SER A 226 -20.55 -3.87 4.66
N LEU A 227 -19.41 -3.23 4.96
CA LEU A 227 -18.52 -2.67 3.95
C LEU A 227 -17.57 -3.75 3.43
N CYS A 228 -17.43 -3.88 2.11
CA CYS A 228 -16.55 -4.86 1.49
C CYS A 228 -16.01 -4.37 0.13
N THR A 229 -15.13 -5.15 -0.49
CA THR A 229 -14.62 -4.81 -1.83
C THR A 229 -15.58 -5.25 -2.93
N LEU A 230 -15.46 -4.63 -4.14
CA LEU A 230 -16.28 -4.93 -5.33
C LEU A 230 -16.24 -6.41 -5.75
N GLU A 231 -15.32 -7.21 -5.23
CA GLU A 231 -15.27 -8.65 -5.48
C GLU A 231 -16.53 -9.38 -4.99
N PHE A 232 -17.24 -8.78 -4.01
CA PHE A 232 -18.43 -9.33 -3.38
C PHE A 232 -19.75 -8.73 -3.91
N GLU A 233 -19.72 -7.88 -4.94
CA GLU A 233 -20.91 -7.25 -5.50
C GLU A 233 -21.98 -8.27 -5.91
N ASN A 234 -21.58 -9.36 -6.57
CA ASN A 234 -22.49 -10.43 -6.96
C ASN A 234 -23.04 -11.26 -5.78
N ASN A 235 -22.48 -11.10 -4.59
CA ASN A 235 -22.92 -11.81 -3.39
C ASN A 235 -24.03 -11.05 -2.64
N ARG A 236 -24.24 -9.75 -2.93
CA ARG A 236 -25.21 -8.90 -2.22
C ARG A 236 -26.63 -9.47 -2.26
N GLU A 237 -27.08 -9.95 -3.40
CA GLU A 237 -28.43 -10.51 -3.57
C GLU A 237 -28.63 -11.75 -2.69
N LEU A 238 -27.61 -12.60 -2.59
CA LEU A 238 -27.64 -13.77 -1.70
C LEU A 238 -27.53 -13.35 -0.23
N TYR A 239 -26.72 -12.33 0.08
CA TYR A 239 -26.63 -11.74 1.41
C TYR A 239 -27.99 -11.28 1.93
N ASP A 240 -28.72 -10.50 1.13
CA ASP A 240 -30.04 -9.99 1.48
C ASP A 240 -31.04 -11.15 1.63
N TRP A 241 -31.00 -12.14 0.72
CA TRP A 241 -31.85 -13.32 0.81
C TRP A 241 -31.61 -14.14 2.10
N VAL A 242 -30.35 -14.35 2.50
CA VAL A 242 -30.04 -15.09 3.74
C VAL A 242 -30.64 -14.37 4.95
N ILE A 243 -30.49 -13.06 5.05
CA ILE A 243 -31.06 -12.25 6.14
C ILE A 243 -32.58 -12.39 6.18
N GLU A 244 -33.24 -12.24 5.04
CA GLU A 244 -34.70 -12.29 4.93
C GLU A 244 -35.24 -13.70 5.22
N ALA A 245 -34.69 -14.74 4.56
CA ALA A 245 -35.17 -16.11 4.66
C ALA A 245 -35.01 -16.72 6.07
N THR A 246 -33.91 -16.36 6.76
CA THR A 246 -33.62 -16.84 8.11
C THR A 246 -34.34 -16.03 9.18
N GLU A 247 -34.79 -14.80 8.90
CA GLU A 247 -35.37 -13.86 9.88
C GLU A 247 -34.43 -13.68 11.09
N VAL A 248 -33.14 -13.72 10.84
CA VAL A 248 -32.10 -13.65 11.88
C VAL A 248 -32.22 -12.37 12.71
N LYS A 249 -31.94 -12.47 14.00
CA LYS A 249 -31.92 -11.33 14.93
C LYS A 249 -30.55 -11.20 15.56
N PRO A 250 -30.18 -9.97 15.96
CA PRO A 250 -28.98 -9.74 16.74
C PRO A 250 -28.98 -10.54 18.05
N LEU A 251 -27.82 -11.07 18.42
CA LEU A 251 -27.64 -11.75 19.70
C LEU A 251 -27.59 -10.71 20.84
N PRO A 252 -28.47 -10.79 21.85
CA PRO A 252 -28.59 -9.74 22.86
C PRO A 252 -27.28 -9.37 23.54
N HIS A 253 -26.45 -10.36 23.87
CA HIS A 253 -25.16 -10.13 24.55
C HIS A 253 -24.09 -9.42 23.64
N LEU A 254 -24.28 -9.43 22.31
CA LEU A 254 -23.39 -8.74 21.36
C LEU A 254 -23.80 -7.29 21.11
N VAL A 255 -25.04 -6.95 21.40
CA VAL A 255 -25.61 -5.62 21.16
C VAL A 255 -26.03 -4.89 22.45
N GLU A 256 -25.70 -5.44 23.61
CA GLU A 256 -26.02 -4.86 24.90
C GLU A 256 -25.48 -3.43 25.02
N GLY A 257 -26.35 -2.51 25.49
CA GLY A 257 -25.98 -1.10 25.69
C GLY A 257 -25.96 -0.23 24.45
N ARG A 258 -26.29 -0.77 23.25
CA ARG A 258 -26.36 0.04 22.02
C ARG A 258 -27.73 -0.14 21.31
N PRO A 259 -28.25 0.93 20.67
CA PRO A 259 -29.41 0.80 19.83
C PRO A 259 -29.07 0.01 18.56
N VAL A 260 -29.91 -0.98 18.22
CA VAL A 260 -29.84 -1.74 16.98
C VAL A 260 -30.92 -1.22 16.05
N GLY A 261 -30.52 -0.89 14.82
CA GLY A 261 -31.43 -0.41 13.77
C GLY A 261 -32.05 -1.54 12.95
N GLY A 262 -32.25 -1.30 11.67
CA GLY A 262 -32.68 -2.29 10.68
C GLY A 262 -31.64 -3.40 10.44
N PRO A 263 -31.96 -4.36 9.56
CA PRO A 263 -31.03 -5.41 9.18
C PRO A 263 -29.76 -4.83 8.53
N PRO A 264 -28.62 -5.54 8.63
CA PRO A 264 -27.39 -5.13 7.98
C PRO A 264 -27.56 -5.07 6.47
N ARG A 265 -26.83 -4.16 5.83
CA ARG A 265 -26.77 -4.04 4.36
C ARG A 265 -25.33 -4.03 3.88
N GLN A 266 -25.10 -4.70 2.74
CA GLN A 266 -23.79 -4.78 2.12
C GLN A 266 -23.58 -3.62 1.15
N TYR A 267 -22.42 -2.97 1.24
CA TYR A 267 -21.98 -1.88 0.36
C TYR A 267 -20.54 -2.12 -0.09
N GLU A 268 -20.29 -2.02 -1.39
CA GLU A 268 -19.00 -2.35 -1.96
C GLU A 268 -18.24 -1.11 -2.39
N PHE A 269 -16.91 -1.18 -2.20
CA PHE A 269 -15.97 -0.16 -2.65
C PHE A 269 -14.81 -0.78 -3.42
N ALA A 270 -14.11 0.05 -4.21
CA ALA A 270 -12.99 -0.39 -5.01
C ALA A 270 -11.82 -0.89 -4.15
N ARG A 271 -11.33 -2.09 -4.46
CA ARG A 271 -10.10 -2.60 -3.83
C ARG A 271 -8.88 -1.77 -4.21
N LEU A 272 -7.88 -1.75 -3.36
CA LEU A 272 -6.59 -1.15 -3.66
C LEU A 272 -5.78 -2.07 -4.57
N VAL A 273 -5.36 -1.55 -5.71
CA VAL A 273 -4.38 -2.16 -6.61
C VAL A 273 -3.23 -1.16 -6.77
N LEU A 274 -2.02 -1.52 -6.33
CA LEU A 274 -0.82 -0.72 -6.51
C LEU A 274 -0.01 -1.23 -7.71
N ASP A 275 0.52 -0.32 -8.50
CA ASP A 275 1.54 -0.70 -9.47
C ASP A 275 2.85 -1.14 -8.78
N TYR A 276 3.71 -1.85 -9.49
CA TYR A 276 4.98 -2.42 -8.98
C TYR A 276 4.84 -3.25 -7.70
N THR A 277 3.60 -3.67 -7.34
CA THR A 277 3.30 -4.34 -6.08
C THR A 277 2.48 -5.60 -6.35
N MET A 278 2.91 -6.71 -5.78
CA MET A 278 2.20 -7.98 -5.84
C MET A 278 1.27 -8.12 -4.64
N MET A 279 -0.02 -8.39 -4.89
CA MET A 279 -1.03 -8.53 -3.83
C MET A 279 -1.55 -9.96 -3.68
N SER A 280 -1.17 -10.86 -4.59
CA SER A 280 -1.59 -12.27 -4.55
C SER A 280 -0.90 -13.04 -3.42
N LYS A 281 -1.66 -13.46 -2.40
CA LYS A 281 -1.18 -14.28 -1.27
C LYS A 281 -0.38 -15.51 -1.74
N ARG A 282 -0.91 -16.26 -2.70
CA ARG A 282 -0.25 -17.47 -3.22
C ARG A 282 1.13 -17.15 -3.82
N LYS A 283 1.24 -16.05 -4.57
CA LYS A 283 2.50 -15.64 -5.19
C LYS A 283 3.48 -15.09 -4.15
N LEU A 284 2.98 -14.35 -3.14
CA LEU A 284 3.80 -13.87 -2.02
C LEU A 284 4.34 -15.03 -1.17
N LEU A 285 3.50 -16.03 -0.86
CA LEU A 285 3.94 -17.25 -0.17
C LEU A 285 5.06 -17.96 -0.92
N LYS A 286 4.95 -18.02 -2.25
CA LYS A 286 5.99 -18.62 -3.10
C LYS A 286 7.32 -17.88 -2.99
N LEU A 287 7.34 -16.54 -2.88
CA LEU A 287 8.57 -15.77 -2.67
C LEU A 287 9.26 -16.12 -1.36
N VAL A 288 8.47 -16.36 -0.29
CA VAL A 288 8.98 -16.80 1.01
C VAL A 288 9.53 -18.23 0.92
N GLN A 289 8.77 -19.16 0.33
CA GLN A 289 9.17 -20.55 0.19
C GLN A 289 10.41 -20.73 -0.70
N ASP A 290 10.54 -19.93 -1.74
CA ASP A 290 11.69 -19.95 -2.67
C ASP A 290 12.93 -19.20 -2.08
N GLY A 291 12.84 -18.62 -0.87
CA GLY A 291 13.93 -17.88 -0.23
C GLY A 291 14.32 -16.57 -0.91
N ILE A 292 13.44 -16.01 -1.76
CA ILE A 292 13.65 -14.73 -2.44
C ILE A 292 13.54 -13.56 -1.44
N VAL A 293 12.66 -13.72 -0.45
CA VAL A 293 12.51 -12.84 0.70
C VAL A 293 12.68 -13.65 1.97
N HIS A 294 13.11 -12.99 3.06
CA HIS A 294 13.46 -13.69 4.32
C HIS A 294 12.24 -14.15 5.14
N GLY A 295 11.05 -13.64 4.83
CA GLY A 295 9.82 -13.98 5.53
C GLY A 295 8.70 -12.99 5.19
N TRP A 296 7.58 -13.12 5.89
CA TRP A 296 6.43 -12.24 5.72
C TRP A 296 6.68 -10.80 6.20
N ASP A 297 7.68 -10.60 7.06
CA ASP A 297 8.14 -9.31 7.57
C ASP A 297 9.33 -8.73 6.79
N ASP A 298 9.74 -9.35 5.68
CA ASP A 298 10.79 -8.77 4.83
C ASP A 298 10.42 -7.35 4.40
N PRO A 299 11.30 -6.36 4.58
CA PRO A 299 11.02 -4.95 4.25
C PRO A 299 10.66 -4.66 2.79
N ARG A 300 10.80 -5.63 1.87
CA ARG A 300 10.38 -5.53 0.47
C ARG A 300 8.96 -6.03 0.22
N MET A 301 8.37 -6.72 1.21
CA MET A 301 7.02 -7.27 1.11
C MET A 301 5.96 -6.18 1.32
N PRO A 302 4.82 -6.27 0.61
CA PRO A 302 3.69 -5.33 0.79
C PRO A 302 2.84 -5.65 2.02
N THR A 303 3.27 -6.55 2.88
CA THR A 303 2.64 -6.89 4.15
C THR A 303 2.79 -5.74 5.15
N LEU A 304 1.82 -5.57 6.05
CA LEU A 304 1.92 -4.56 7.10
C LEU A 304 3.11 -4.85 8.04
N ALA A 305 3.41 -6.12 8.30
CA ALA A 305 4.59 -6.54 9.04
C ALA A 305 5.90 -6.11 8.35
N GLY A 306 6.02 -6.33 7.05
CA GLY A 306 7.18 -5.90 6.26
C GLY A 306 7.31 -4.38 6.18
N MET A 307 6.21 -3.67 5.95
CA MET A 307 6.20 -2.20 5.93
C MET A 307 6.58 -1.60 7.28
N ARG A 308 6.08 -2.17 8.40
CA ARG A 308 6.45 -1.77 9.76
C ARG A 308 7.94 -1.97 10.01
N ARG A 309 8.50 -3.13 9.66
CA ARG A 309 9.93 -3.43 9.79
C ARG A 309 10.79 -2.55 8.89
N ARG A 310 10.29 -2.20 7.70
CA ARG A 310 10.94 -1.21 6.82
C ARG A 310 10.95 0.19 7.40
N GLY A 311 10.09 0.50 8.37
CA GLY A 311 10.02 1.78 9.05
C GLY A 311 8.88 2.69 8.60
N PHE A 312 7.92 2.20 7.82
CA PHE A 312 6.70 2.95 7.52
C PHE A 312 5.95 3.22 8.83
N THR A 313 5.27 4.36 8.89
CA THR A 313 4.47 4.75 10.04
C THR A 313 3.00 4.43 9.80
N PRO A 314 2.23 4.10 10.83
CA PRO A 314 0.79 3.92 10.67
C PRO A 314 0.10 5.20 10.18
N GLU A 315 0.60 6.37 10.59
CA GLU A 315 0.08 7.66 10.13
C GLU A 315 0.29 7.88 8.63
N ALA A 316 1.45 7.51 8.11
CA ALA A 316 1.71 7.59 6.67
C ALA A 316 0.79 6.67 5.86
N ILE A 317 0.52 5.45 6.37
CA ILE A 317 -0.39 4.51 5.71
C ILE A 317 -1.82 5.04 5.74
N ARG A 318 -2.31 5.57 6.88
CA ARG A 318 -3.63 6.20 6.96
C ARG A 318 -3.73 7.42 6.03
N ALA A 319 -2.73 8.31 6.05
CA ALA A 319 -2.68 9.46 5.15
C ALA A 319 -2.69 9.06 3.66
N PHE A 320 -2.02 7.96 3.31
CA PHE A 320 -2.10 7.40 1.96
C PHE A 320 -3.51 6.90 1.64
N CYS A 321 -4.16 6.17 2.54
CA CYS A 321 -5.53 5.69 2.36
C CYS A 321 -6.52 6.86 2.17
N ASP A 322 -6.34 7.94 2.93
CA ASP A 322 -7.12 9.18 2.79
C ASP A 322 -6.85 9.89 1.47
N LEU A 323 -5.58 9.92 1.03
CA LEU A 323 -5.18 10.56 -0.23
C LEU A 323 -5.81 9.90 -1.46
N ILE A 324 -5.92 8.56 -1.46
CA ILE A 324 -6.52 7.82 -2.56
C ILE A 324 -8.05 7.78 -2.49
N GLY A 325 -8.62 8.02 -1.31
CA GLY A 325 -10.06 8.05 -1.07
C GLY A 325 -10.78 6.73 -1.32
N VAL A 326 -12.13 6.79 -1.36
CA VAL A 326 -13.02 5.66 -1.61
C VAL A 326 -13.66 5.82 -2.99
N ALA A 327 -13.47 4.83 -3.87
CA ALA A 327 -13.98 4.86 -5.23
C ALA A 327 -14.96 3.70 -5.49
N LYS A 328 -15.87 3.87 -6.46
CA LYS A 328 -16.81 2.84 -6.91
C LYS A 328 -16.22 1.90 -7.96
N ASN A 329 -15.12 2.27 -8.60
CA ASN A 329 -14.51 1.49 -9.68
C ASN A 329 -13.06 1.15 -9.35
N ASN A 330 -12.64 -0.08 -9.65
CA ASN A 330 -11.26 -0.50 -9.47
C ASN A 330 -10.34 0.28 -10.41
N SER A 331 -9.27 0.83 -9.87
CA SER A 331 -8.21 1.49 -10.60
C SER A 331 -6.85 1.15 -10.03
N THR A 332 -5.81 1.22 -10.86
CA THR A 332 -4.43 1.07 -10.39
C THR A 332 -3.95 2.40 -9.82
N VAL A 333 -3.46 2.36 -8.61
CA VAL A 333 -2.88 3.51 -7.89
C VAL A 333 -1.38 3.47 -8.04
N ASP A 334 -0.77 4.61 -8.36
CA ASP A 334 0.69 4.77 -8.40
C ASP A 334 1.28 4.60 -6.99
N VAL A 335 2.21 3.66 -6.82
CA VAL A 335 2.94 3.42 -5.57
C VAL A 335 3.72 4.65 -5.10
N GLY A 336 4.07 5.56 -6.00
CA GLY A 336 4.67 6.85 -5.68
C GLY A 336 3.82 7.70 -4.73
N LYS A 337 2.49 7.53 -4.70
CA LYS A 337 1.60 8.19 -3.73
C LYS A 337 1.81 7.67 -2.31
N LEU A 338 2.02 6.35 -2.16
CA LEU A 338 2.37 5.75 -0.87
C LEU A 338 3.75 6.23 -0.42
N GLU A 339 4.72 6.22 -1.31
CA GLU A 339 6.07 6.72 -1.06
C GLU A 339 6.07 8.21 -0.69
N TYR A 340 5.21 9.01 -1.32
CA TYR A 340 5.00 10.42 -0.98
C TYR A 340 4.46 10.58 0.45
N ALA A 341 3.41 9.85 0.83
CA ALA A 341 2.83 9.91 2.17
C ALA A 341 3.86 9.55 3.26
N VAL A 342 4.70 8.53 2.99
CA VAL A 342 5.79 8.14 3.91
C VAL A 342 6.85 9.24 4.03
N ARG A 343 7.26 9.87 2.91
CA ARG A 343 8.22 10.98 2.96
C ARG A 343 7.67 12.19 3.72
N ASP A 344 6.42 12.54 3.46
CA ASP A 344 5.76 13.70 4.09
C ASP A 344 5.67 13.52 5.61
N ASP A 345 5.25 12.34 6.07
CA ASP A 345 5.18 12.03 7.49
C ASP A 345 6.56 12.03 8.15
N LEU A 346 7.53 11.32 7.56
CA LEU A 346 8.88 11.24 8.12
C LEU A 346 9.60 12.59 8.08
N ASN A 347 9.32 13.44 7.09
CA ASN A 347 9.88 14.79 7.05
C ASN A 347 9.49 15.60 8.28
N LYS A 348 8.29 15.40 8.79
CA LYS A 348 7.77 16.09 9.98
C LYS A 348 8.24 15.47 11.30
N ARG A 349 8.43 14.16 11.35
CA ARG A 349 8.61 13.39 12.58
C ARG A 349 10.03 12.91 12.85
N ALA A 350 10.79 12.61 11.79
CA ALA A 350 12.10 11.99 11.93
C ALA A 350 13.16 13.01 12.36
N PRO A 351 13.90 12.77 13.46
CA PRO A 351 15.05 13.60 13.81
C PRO A 351 16.14 13.50 12.73
N ARG A 352 16.88 14.60 12.54
CA ARG A 352 18.01 14.71 11.60
C ARG A 352 19.26 14.27 12.33
N VAL A 353 20.02 13.37 11.68
CA VAL A 353 21.30 12.85 12.19
C VAL A 353 22.28 12.72 11.04
N LEU A 354 23.56 12.52 11.33
CA LEU A 354 24.60 12.32 10.34
C LEU A 354 25.05 10.85 10.28
N GLY A 355 25.33 10.40 9.06
CA GLY A 355 25.90 9.09 8.80
C GLY A 355 26.49 9.03 7.41
N VAL A 356 27.52 8.23 7.23
CA VAL A 356 28.28 8.06 6.01
C VAL A 356 28.17 6.61 5.56
N LEU A 357 27.65 6.37 4.37
CA LEU A 357 27.41 5.00 3.87
C LEU A 357 28.70 4.35 3.36
N ARG A 358 29.49 5.07 2.62
CA ARG A 358 30.75 4.58 2.04
C ARG A 358 31.89 5.50 2.47
N PRO A 359 32.49 5.24 3.67
CA PRO A 359 33.43 6.15 4.29
C PRO A 359 34.70 6.39 3.43
N LEU A 360 35.01 7.66 3.23
CA LEU A 360 36.31 8.15 2.76
C LEU A 360 36.91 9.00 3.87
N LYS A 361 38.13 8.62 4.33
CA LYS A 361 38.80 9.30 5.41
C LYS A 361 39.27 10.70 4.99
N VAL A 362 39.04 11.67 5.85
CA VAL A 362 39.55 13.04 5.74
C VAL A 362 40.34 13.35 7.00
N VAL A 363 41.57 13.76 6.82
CA VAL A 363 42.46 14.25 7.88
C VAL A 363 42.51 15.76 7.79
N LEU A 364 42.18 16.44 8.89
CA LEU A 364 42.19 17.87 9.01
C LEU A 364 43.57 18.32 9.53
N ASP A 365 44.42 18.79 8.65
CA ASP A 365 45.75 19.32 8.97
C ASP A 365 45.76 20.85 8.88
N GLY A 366 46.55 21.48 9.71
CA GLY A 366 47.05 22.85 9.63
C GLY A 366 46.04 23.97 9.40
N GLY A 367 46.41 25.20 9.62
CA GLY A 367 45.66 26.40 9.23
C GLY A 367 44.97 27.15 10.37
N GLY A 368 44.99 26.63 11.55
CA GLY A 368 44.45 27.28 12.74
C GLY A 368 44.49 26.34 13.93
N ALA A 369 45.69 26.19 14.54
CA ALA A 369 45.85 25.32 15.71
C ALA A 369 44.89 25.61 16.87
N ALA A 370 44.26 26.78 16.85
CA ALA A 370 43.20 27.19 17.81
C ALA A 370 41.84 26.54 17.50
N ASP A 371 41.56 26.20 16.21
CA ASP A 371 40.26 25.68 15.77
C ASP A 371 40.21 24.13 15.74
N LEU A 372 41.35 23.47 15.98
CA LEU A 372 41.47 22.01 16.10
C LEU A 372 42.16 21.66 17.44
N PRO A 373 41.44 21.61 18.54
CA PRO A 373 42.01 21.24 19.82
C PRO A 373 42.56 19.81 19.78
N ASP A 374 43.63 19.53 20.58
CA ASP A 374 44.20 18.20 20.72
C ASP A 374 43.22 17.17 21.35
N THR A 375 42.21 17.68 22.04
CA THR A 375 41.10 16.90 22.58
C THR A 375 39.88 16.96 21.67
N PRO A 376 39.15 15.86 21.49
CA PRO A 376 37.92 15.84 20.73
C PRO A 376 36.92 16.85 21.25
N ASP A 377 36.35 17.66 20.36
CA ASP A 377 35.32 18.65 20.65
C ASP A 377 33.94 18.14 20.22
N THR A 378 32.90 18.75 20.73
CA THR A 378 31.52 18.41 20.42
C THR A 378 30.78 19.65 19.94
N ILE A 379 30.00 19.47 18.89
CA ILE A 379 29.12 20.49 18.32
C ILE A 379 27.70 20.17 18.72
N ASP A 380 26.99 21.15 19.27
CA ASP A 380 25.55 21.04 19.53
C ASP A 380 24.78 21.19 18.21
N ALA A 381 24.18 20.10 17.75
CA ALA A 381 23.49 20.05 16.48
C ALA A 381 21.98 19.81 16.68
N PRO A 382 21.09 20.58 16.03
CA PRO A 382 19.66 20.46 16.21
C PRO A 382 19.14 19.14 15.63
N LEU A 383 18.17 18.52 16.30
CA LEU A 383 17.48 17.32 15.81
C LEU A 383 16.41 17.64 14.77
N PHE A 384 15.84 18.84 14.80
CA PHE A 384 14.81 19.27 13.84
C PHE A 384 15.15 20.66 13.26
N PRO A 385 14.84 20.91 11.97
CA PRO A 385 15.03 22.22 11.36
C PRO A 385 14.05 23.25 11.95
N GLU A 386 14.43 24.53 11.85
CA GLU A 386 13.72 25.65 12.48
C GLU A 386 12.35 25.94 11.85
N ASP A 387 12.25 25.73 10.56
CA ASP A 387 11.09 26.02 9.73
C ASP A 387 10.04 24.91 9.70
N LEU A 388 10.29 23.79 10.39
CA LEU A 388 9.41 22.62 10.31
C LEU A 388 8.11 22.80 11.09
N ASP A 389 8.22 23.22 12.35
CA ASP A 389 7.11 23.49 13.27
C ASP A 389 7.60 24.40 14.39
N PRO A 390 7.18 25.69 14.39
CA PRO A 390 7.63 26.65 15.40
C PRO A 390 7.21 26.29 16.84
N SER A 391 6.17 25.47 17.02
CA SER A 391 5.68 25.07 18.34
C SER A 391 6.42 23.86 18.92
N ARG A 392 7.23 23.18 18.09
CA ARG A 392 7.93 21.98 18.48
C ARG A 392 9.25 22.30 19.17
N GLU A 393 9.52 21.63 20.29
CA GLU A 393 10.86 21.65 20.88
C GLU A 393 11.86 20.99 19.93
N ARG A 394 12.87 21.74 19.51
CA ARG A 394 13.82 21.30 18.47
C ARG A 394 14.73 20.17 18.94
N GLY A 395 15.04 20.13 20.22
CA GLY A 395 16.04 19.24 20.77
C GLY A 395 17.40 19.38 20.10
N SER A 396 18.43 18.89 20.72
CA SER A 396 19.77 18.86 20.15
C SER A 396 20.51 17.59 20.54
N ARG A 397 21.65 17.38 19.90
CA ARG A 397 22.56 16.28 20.18
C ARG A 397 24.01 16.70 20.06
N ALA A 398 24.85 16.10 20.89
CA ALA A 398 26.30 16.31 20.83
C ALA A 398 26.88 15.55 19.62
N LEU A 399 27.42 16.29 18.67
CA LEU A 399 28.07 15.77 17.46
C LEU A 399 29.60 15.86 17.65
N PRO A 400 30.31 14.74 17.83
CA PRO A 400 31.76 14.75 18.00
C PRO A 400 32.50 15.26 16.78
N PHE A 401 33.44 16.20 16.95
CA PHE A 401 34.31 16.73 15.90
C PHE A 401 35.77 16.46 16.21
N ASP A 402 36.43 15.69 15.38
CA ASP A 402 37.80 15.25 15.55
C ASP A 402 38.67 15.65 14.34
N LYS A 403 40.01 15.52 14.48
CA LYS A 403 40.97 15.71 13.38
C LYS A 403 40.74 14.75 12.22
N GLU A 404 40.25 13.55 12.50
CA GLU A 404 39.93 12.54 11.52
C GLU A 404 38.42 12.38 11.42
N ILE A 405 37.89 12.55 10.23
CA ILE A 405 36.47 12.40 9.94
C ILE A 405 36.26 11.51 8.71
N TYR A 406 35.06 10.99 8.56
CA TYR A 406 34.61 10.36 7.32
C TYR A 406 33.60 11.25 6.60
N ILE A 407 33.73 11.31 5.27
CA ILE A 407 32.71 11.82 4.35
C ILE A 407 32.26 10.68 3.45
N ASP A 408 31.14 10.83 2.75
CA ASP A 408 30.76 9.82 1.77
C ASP A 408 31.70 9.86 0.56
N ARG A 409 32.15 8.70 0.09
CA ARG A 409 33.05 8.58 -1.06
C ARG A 409 32.52 9.27 -2.32
N GLU A 410 31.19 9.28 -2.49
CA GLU A 410 30.53 9.95 -3.61
C GLU A 410 30.55 11.49 -3.50
N ASP A 411 30.89 12.03 -2.33
CA ASP A 411 31.05 13.47 -2.11
C ASP A 411 32.43 13.99 -2.51
N PHE A 412 33.31 13.12 -3.00
CA PHE A 412 34.61 13.51 -3.53
C PHE A 412 34.80 13.10 -5.01
N ALA A 413 35.38 13.97 -5.80
CA ALA A 413 35.85 13.68 -7.17
C ALA A 413 37.19 14.34 -7.43
N GLU A 414 38.21 13.54 -7.80
CA GLU A 414 39.54 14.06 -8.17
C GLU A 414 39.47 14.93 -9.42
N VAL A 415 38.70 14.48 -10.42
CA VAL A 415 38.39 15.24 -11.62
C VAL A 415 36.88 15.51 -11.62
N PRO A 416 36.44 16.66 -11.10
CA PRO A 416 35.04 16.94 -10.94
C PRO A 416 34.30 17.14 -12.27
N PRO A 417 33.18 16.46 -12.52
CA PRO A 417 32.37 16.66 -13.72
C PRO A 417 31.75 18.06 -13.74
N PRO A 418 31.25 18.53 -14.90
CA PRO A 418 30.57 19.82 -15.00
C PRO A 418 29.42 19.94 -13.99
N LYS A 419 29.29 21.09 -13.33
CA LYS A 419 28.28 21.40 -12.28
C LYS A 419 28.44 20.59 -10.99
N TYR A 420 29.56 19.94 -10.76
CA TYR A 420 29.81 19.23 -9.50
C TYR A 420 29.97 20.21 -8.34
N THR A 421 29.13 20.08 -7.31
CA THR A 421 29.03 21.00 -6.15
C THR A 421 29.46 20.30 -4.87
N ARG A 422 30.55 19.54 -4.91
CA ARG A 422 31.09 18.78 -3.78
C ARG A 422 32.62 18.93 -3.74
N LEU A 423 33.26 18.16 -2.86
CA LEU A 423 34.70 18.26 -2.63
C LEU A 423 35.53 17.79 -3.84
N ALA A 424 36.56 18.55 -4.17
CA ALA A 424 37.57 18.24 -5.17
C ALA A 424 38.88 18.92 -4.77
N PRO A 425 40.05 18.56 -5.35
CA PRO A 425 41.32 19.22 -5.06
C PRO A 425 41.21 20.73 -5.20
N GLY A 426 41.66 21.48 -4.18
CA GLY A 426 41.64 22.95 -4.11
C GLY A 426 40.26 23.57 -3.88
N ARG A 427 39.19 22.79 -3.78
CA ARG A 427 37.82 23.30 -3.51
C ARG A 427 37.51 23.37 -2.04
N VAL A 428 36.74 24.40 -1.66
CA VAL A 428 36.21 24.58 -0.32
C VAL A 428 34.78 24.09 -0.27
N VAL A 429 34.45 23.28 0.74
CA VAL A 429 33.07 22.82 1.06
C VAL A 429 32.82 23.04 2.55
N ARG A 430 31.55 23.16 2.93
CA ARG A 430 31.14 23.24 4.33
C ARG A 430 30.82 21.84 4.88
N LEU A 431 31.36 21.52 6.00
CA LEU A 431 30.89 20.41 6.81
C LEU A 431 29.61 20.83 7.58
N ARG A 432 28.56 20.03 7.46
CA ARG A 432 27.27 20.32 8.08
C ARG A 432 27.42 20.55 9.57
N TYR A 433 26.92 21.66 10.10
CA TYR A 433 27.05 22.13 11.49
C TYR A 433 28.47 22.53 11.93
N ALA A 434 29.48 22.30 11.14
CA ALA A 434 30.89 22.62 11.43
C ALA A 434 31.43 23.74 10.53
N GLY A 435 32.75 23.79 10.36
CA GLY A 435 33.44 24.75 9.52
C GLY A 435 33.52 24.36 8.04
N CYS A 436 34.27 25.16 7.28
CA CYS A 436 34.62 24.87 5.91
C CYS A 436 35.98 24.17 5.84
N ILE A 437 36.11 23.22 4.91
CA ILE A 437 37.36 22.53 4.64
C ILE A 437 37.77 22.69 3.18
N ARG A 438 39.08 22.77 2.92
CA ARG A 438 39.69 22.77 1.57
C ARG A 438 40.50 21.49 1.41
N CYS A 439 40.34 20.79 0.27
CA CYS A 439 41.15 19.60 -0.03
C CYS A 439 42.48 20.03 -0.64
N ASP A 440 43.58 19.77 0.05
CA ASP A 440 44.94 20.16 -0.36
C ASP A 440 45.71 18.98 -0.99
N GLU A 441 45.51 17.74 -0.49
CA GLU A 441 46.21 16.55 -0.97
C GLU A 441 45.27 15.34 -1.05
N VAL A 442 45.51 14.48 -2.04
CA VAL A 442 44.80 13.23 -2.26
C VAL A 442 45.77 12.07 -2.10
N VAL A 443 45.55 11.25 -1.10
CA VAL A 443 46.34 10.05 -0.80
C VAL A 443 45.73 8.84 -1.48
N LYS A 444 46.56 8.05 -2.17
CA LYS A 444 46.13 6.85 -2.90
C LYS A 444 46.91 5.62 -2.43
N ASP A 445 46.30 4.48 -2.57
CA ASP A 445 46.95 3.19 -2.39
C ASP A 445 47.76 2.76 -3.62
N GLY A 446 48.43 1.60 -3.54
CA GLY A 446 49.22 1.03 -4.62
C GLY A 446 48.43 0.67 -5.89
N SER A 447 47.10 0.63 -5.83
CA SER A 447 46.18 0.42 -6.97
C SER A 447 45.76 1.72 -7.65
N GLY A 448 46.06 2.87 -7.04
CA GLY A 448 45.61 4.19 -7.46
C GLY A 448 44.25 4.60 -6.91
N ALA A 449 43.64 3.79 -6.03
CA ALA A 449 42.39 4.15 -5.38
C ALA A 449 42.63 5.18 -4.27
N VAL A 450 41.74 6.18 -4.18
CA VAL A 450 41.80 7.21 -3.14
C VAL A 450 41.43 6.59 -1.78
N THR A 451 42.32 6.70 -0.81
CA THR A 451 42.16 6.15 0.55
C THR A 451 41.95 7.21 1.62
N GLU A 452 42.57 8.39 1.45
CA GLU A 452 42.53 9.49 2.38
C GLU A 452 42.61 10.85 1.66
N LEU A 453 41.99 11.86 2.24
CA LEU A 453 42.13 13.25 1.84
C LEU A 453 42.76 14.05 2.96
N ARG A 454 43.74 14.89 2.66
CA ARG A 454 44.27 15.87 3.59
C ARG A 454 43.66 17.21 3.28
N CYS A 455 43.02 17.79 4.27
CA CYS A 455 42.26 19.02 4.12
C CYS A 455 42.65 20.03 5.20
N THR A 456 42.67 21.30 4.82
CA THR A 456 42.80 22.40 5.79
C THR A 456 41.42 22.87 6.24
N LEU A 457 41.20 22.96 7.58
CA LEU A 457 40.06 23.68 8.14
C LEU A 457 40.24 25.18 7.89
N VAL A 458 39.28 25.82 7.22
CA VAL A 458 39.35 27.26 6.91
C VAL A 458 39.05 28.05 8.18
N PRO A 459 40.01 28.89 8.66
CA PRO A 459 39.86 29.64 9.89
C PRO A 459 38.60 30.53 9.93
N GLY A 460 38.00 30.69 11.09
CA GLY A 460 36.85 31.58 11.32
C GLY A 460 35.53 31.09 10.70
N THR A 461 35.47 29.85 10.18
CA THR A 461 34.25 29.30 9.52
C THR A 461 33.40 28.38 10.39
N MET A 462 33.87 28.04 11.60
CA MET A 462 33.07 27.30 12.57
C MET A 462 31.80 28.09 12.96
N GLY A 463 30.73 27.39 13.28
CA GLY A 463 29.47 28.04 13.64
C GLY A 463 28.68 28.64 12.46
N GLY A 464 29.09 28.41 11.21
CA GLY A 464 28.28 28.78 10.03
C GLY A 464 28.77 29.98 9.24
N ALA A 465 29.83 30.70 9.67
CA ALA A 465 30.40 31.79 8.92
C ALA A 465 31.03 31.34 7.58
N ASN A 466 30.86 32.11 6.51
CA ASN A 466 31.50 31.81 5.22
C ASN A 466 32.92 32.41 5.17
N PRO A 467 33.85 31.78 4.43
CA PRO A 467 35.17 32.35 4.18
C PRO A 467 35.04 33.64 3.36
N GLU A 468 35.89 34.66 3.67
CA GLU A 468 35.79 35.96 3.05
C GLU A 468 36.10 35.99 1.56
N ASN A 469 37.05 35.17 1.08
CA ASN A 469 37.58 35.23 -0.26
C ASN A 469 37.53 33.90 -1.03
N GLU A 470 36.84 32.90 -0.50
CA GLU A 470 36.76 31.59 -1.14
C GLU A 470 35.30 31.16 -1.37
N LYS A 471 35.06 30.57 -2.54
CA LYS A 471 33.74 30.04 -2.89
C LYS A 471 33.49 28.71 -2.16
N VAL A 472 32.41 28.65 -1.37
CA VAL A 472 31.89 27.39 -0.82
C VAL A 472 31.08 26.67 -1.90
N TRP A 473 31.55 25.47 -2.32
CA TRP A 473 30.95 24.71 -3.44
C TRP A 473 29.73 23.90 -3.01
N GLY A 474 29.58 23.57 -1.72
CA GLY A 474 28.46 22.81 -1.22
C GLY A 474 28.60 22.48 0.26
N VAL A 475 27.61 21.74 0.78
CA VAL A 475 27.57 21.26 2.17
C VAL A 475 27.65 19.74 2.16
N LEU A 476 28.57 19.17 2.93
CA LEU A 476 28.73 17.72 3.10
C LEU A 476 28.27 17.27 4.50
N HIS A 477 27.72 16.07 4.59
CA HIS A 477 27.58 15.36 5.85
C HIS A 477 28.89 14.61 6.16
N TRP A 478 29.09 14.33 7.41
CA TRP A 478 30.34 13.74 7.90
C TRP A 478 30.08 13.07 9.25
N VAL A 479 31.02 12.23 9.69
CA VAL A 479 31.05 11.66 11.05
C VAL A 479 32.50 11.60 11.54
N SER A 480 32.69 11.66 12.86
CA SER A 480 33.99 11.46 13.49
C SER A 480 34.53 10.06 13.17
N ALA A 481 35.79 9.94 12.81
CA ALA A 481 36.42 8.64 12.59
C ALA A 481 36.73 7.91 13.91
N ALA A 482 37.04 8.65 14.97
CA ALA A 482 37.39 8.08 16.27
C ALA A 482 36.16 7.64 17.09
N ARG A 483 35.04 8.38 16.97
CA ARG A 483 33.84 8.20 17.79
C ARG A 483 32.59 7.79 16.99
N GLY A 484 32.69 7.69 15.67
CA GLY A 484 31.64 7.16 14.80
C GLY A 484 31.38 5.68 15.11
N VAL A 485 30.13 5.27 14.97
CA VAL A 485 29.70 3.89 15.25
C VAL A 485 29.52 3.14 13.93
N PRO A 486 30.27 2.05 13.71
CA PRO A 486 30.10 1.19 12.55
C PRO A 486 28.71 0.53 12.54
N CYS A 487 28.11 0.41 11.36
CA CYS A 487 26.82 -0.26 11.20
C CYS A 487 26.70 -0.93 9.83
N GLU A 488 25.76 -1.87 9.72
CA GLU A 488 25.26 -2.39 8.46
C GLU A 488 24.10 -1.51 7.99
N VAL A 489 24.09 -1.14 6.71
CA VAL A 489 22.98 -0.40 6.11
C VAL A 489 22.37 -1.22 4.98
N ARG A 490 21.06 -1.43 5.03
CA ARG A 490 20.28 -2.13 4.02
C ARG A 490 19.49 -1.12 3.20
N LEU A 491 19.88 -0.98 1.94
CA LEU A 491 19.25 -0.06 1.00
C LEU A 491 18.15 -0.80 0.23
N TYR A 492 16.95 -0.80 0.81
CA TYR A 492 15.79 -1.41 0.17
C TYR A 492 15.22 -0.54 -0.95
N ASP A 493 14.77 -1.21 -2.00
CA ASP A 493 14.05 -0.63 -3.14
C ASP A 493 12.78 -1.44 -3.44
N ARG A 494 12.06 -1.11 -4.53
CA ARG A 494 10.89 -1.88 -4.99
C ARG A 494 11.32 -3.30 -5.35
N LEU A 495 10.52 -4.29 -4.95
CA LEU A 495 10.82 -5.70 -5.21
C LEU A 495 10.66 -6.07 -6.70
N PHE A 496 9.80 -5.35 -7.43
CA PHE A 496 9.46 -5.65 -8.81
C PHE A 496 9.79 -4.50 -9.77
N ASN A 497 10.25 -4.83 -10.97
CA ASN A 497 10.47 -3.91 -12.08
C ASN A 497 9.24 -3.72 -12.98
N ALA A 498 8.29 -4.66 -12.95
CA ALA A 498 7.07 -4.60 -13.75
C ALA A 498 5.97 -3.81 -13.04
N ALA A 499 5.26 -2.94 -13.77
CA ALA A 499 4.14 -2.19 -13.22
C ALA A 499 2.97 -3.10 -12.77
N ARG A 500 2.82 -4.27 -13.38
CA ARG A 500 1.78 -5.27 -13.07
C ARG A 500 2.42 -6.64 -12.81
N PRO A 501 3.08 -6.84 -11.66
CA PRO A 501 3.79 -8.08 -11.38
C PRO A 501 2.86 -9.28 -11.22
N ASP A 502 1.59 -9.07 -10.89
CA ASP A 502 0.56 -10.11 -10.80
C ASP A 502 0.15 -10.68 -12.16
N ALA A 503 0.46 -10.01 -13.26
CA ALA A 503 0.04 -10.42 -14.62
C ALA A 503 0.88 -11.58 -15.19
N THR A 504 2.03 -11.92 -14.58
CA THR A 504 2.88 -13.03 -15.02
C THR A 504 2.76 -14.23 -14.08
N ASP A 505 2.88 -15.44 -14.64
CA ASP A 505 3.00 -16.67 -13.85
C ASP A 505 4.43 -16.91 -13.36
N ASP A 506 5.42 -16.42 -14.09
CA ASP A 506 6.82 -16.44 -13.67
C ASP A 506 7.18 -15.15 -12.90
N VAL A 507 7.02 -15.22 -11.59
CA VAL A 507 7.32 -14.09 -10.69
C VAL A 507 8.79 -13.68 -10.72
N ARG A 508 9.71 -14.65 -10.99
CA ARG A 508 11.15 -14.40 -11.00
C ARG A 508 11.57 -13.48 -12.14
N SER A 509 10.88 -13.54 -13.28
CA SER A 509 11.18 -12.72 -14.47
C SER A 509 10.95 -11.21 -14.25
N VAL A 510 10.17 -10.83 -13.25
CA VAL A 510 9.82 -9.43 -12.95
C VAL A 510 10.44 -8.89 -11.66
N LEU A 511 11.31 -9.69 -11.00
CA LEU A 511 12.03 -9.24 -9.82
C LEU A 511 13.03 -8.14 -10.15
N ASN A 512 13.17 -7.19 -9.23
CA ASN A 512 14.24 -6.21 -9.25
C ASN A 512 15.50 -6.79 -8.60
N PRO A 513 16.57 -7.10 -9.35
CA PRO A 513 17.80 -7.66 -8.80
C PRO A 513 18.52 -6.69 -7.84
N LYS A 514 18.18 -5.39 -7.91
CA LYS A 514 18.70 -4.33 -7.03
C LYS A 514 17.71 -3.97 -5.91
N SER A 515 16.75 -4.83 -5.60
CA SER A 515 15.75 -4.58 -4.56
C SER A 515 16.34 -4.49 -3.14
N LEU A 516 17.55 -4.99 -2.95
CA LEU A 516 18.33 -4.90 -1.71
C LEU A 516 19.82 -4.77 -2.06
N GLU A 517 20.44 -3.73 -1.52
CA GLU A 517 21.90 -3.58 -1.43
C GLU A 517 22.29 -3.52 0.03
N VAL A 518 23.25 -4.36 0.45
CA VAL A 518 23.80 -4.36 1.81
C VAL A 518 25.12 -3.62 1.78
N VAL A 519 25.21 -2.53 2.52
CA VAL A 519 26.41 -1.71 2.70
C VAL A 519 27.01 -2.04 4.06
N ALA A 520 28.09 -2.80 4.04
CA ALA A 520 28.87 -3.08 5.26
C ALA A 520 29.88 -1.94 5.50
N GLY A 521 30.10 -1.63 6.78
CA GLY A 521 31.10 -0.63 7.18
C GLY A 521 30.65 0.83 7.01
N ALA A 522 29.38 1.09 6.89
CA ALA A 522 28.83 2.43 7.10
C ALA A 522 29.09 2.91 8.53
N VAL A 523 29.19 4.22 8.71
CA VAL A 523 29.49 4.82 10.02
C VAL A 523 28.47 5.91 10.33
N VAL A 524 27.89 5.89 11.53
CA VAL A 524 26.93 6.89 11.99
C VAL A 524 27.42 7.60 13.25
N GLU A 525 26.87 8.78 13.52
CA GLU A 525 27.14 9.49 14.78
C GLU A 525 26.67 8.69 16.00
N PRO A 526 27.30 8.87 17.20
CA PRO A 526 26.96 8.08 18.39
C PRO A 526 25.50 8.16 18.82
N HIS A 527 24.84 9.28 18.57
CA HIS A 527 23.42 9.48 18.89
C HIS A 527 22.53 8.39 18.27
N VAL A 528 22.82 7.98 17.02
CA VAL A 528 22.05 6.94 16.32
C VAL A 528 22.13 5.60 17.00
N ALA A 529 23.32 5.24 17.52
CA ALA A 529 23.52 3.99 18.23
C ALA A 529 22.80 3.92 19.60
N ALA A 530 22.45 5.07 20.17
CA ALA A 530 21.69 5.18 21.42
C ALA A 530 20.16 5.11 21.19
N LEU A 531 19.70 5.17 19.95
CA LEU A 531 18.26 5.10 19.64
C LEU A 531 17.74 3.66 19.81
N PRO A 532 16.49 3.50 20.29
CA PRO A 532 15.91 2.16 20.42
C PRO A 532 15.67 1.51 19.04
N ALA A 533 15.62 0.18 19.02
CA ALA A 533 15.21 -0.57 17.84
C ALA A 533 13.81 -0.09 17.37
N GLY A 534 13.65 0.06 16.07
CA GLY A 534 12.45 0.64 15.46
C GLY A 534 12.40 2.18 15.44
N ALA A 535 13.39 2.87 16.01
CA ALA A 535 13.51 4.32 15.90
C ALA A 535 13.77 4.75 14.45
N ARG A 536 13.06 5.77 14.01
CA ARG A 536 13.15 6.34 12.65
C ARG A 536 13.88 7.67 12.71
N PHE A 537 14.72 7.92 11.72
CA PHE A 537 15.49 9.16 11.60
C PHE A 537 15.84 9.45 10.15
N GLN A 538 16.26 10.66 9.88
CA GLN A 538 16.81 11.04 8.59
C GLN A 538 18.35 11.09 8.70
N LEU A 539 19.05 10.26 7.91
CA LEU A 539 20.43 10.57 7.58
C LEU A 539 20.43 11.74 6.59
N GLU A 540 20.90 12.90 7.05
CA GLU A 540 20.84 14.13 6.26
C GLU A 540 21.52 13.95 4.91
N ARG A 541 20.88 14.44 3.83
CA ARG A 541 21.27 14.31 2.42
C ARG A 541 21.18 12.89 1.84
N VAL A 542 20.97 11.85 2.66
CA VAL A 542 20.97 10.44 2.22
C VAL A 542 19.55 9.88 2.10
N GLY A 543 18.75 9.90 3.16
CA GLY A 543 17.41 9.32 3.16
C GLY A 543 16.82 9.17 4.55
N TYR A 544 15.65 8.52 4.62
CA TYR A 544 15.04 8.13 5.87
C TYR A 544 15.37 6.68 6.19
N PHE A 545 15.70 6.42 7.45
CA PHE A 545 16.15 5.14 7.95
C PHE A 545 15.42 4.77 9.23
N VAL A 546 15.46 3.48 9.55
CA VAL A 546 14.99 2.90 10.80
C VAL A 546 16.05 1.95 11.35
N ALA A 547 16.28 1.96 12.65
CA ALA A 547 17.04 0.89 13.30
C ALA A 547 16.22 -0.41 13.21
N ASP A 548 16.74 -1.44 12.54
CA ASP A 548 15.99 -2.69 12.32
C ASP A 548 15.54 -3.29 13.66
N SER A 549 14.24 -3.59 13.79
CA SER A 549 13.63 -4.05 15.02
C SER A 549 13.93 -5.52 15.36
N VAL A 550 14.47 -6.27 14.39
CA VAL A 550 14.75 -7.70 14.50
C VAL A 550 16.26 -7.97 14.60
N ASP A 551 17.05 -7.32 13.74
CA ASP A 551 18.46 -7.64 13.54
C ASP A 551 19.40 -6.68 14.28
N SER A 552 18.97 -5.45 14.63
CA SER A 552 19.79 -4.52 15.42
C SER A 552 19.99 -5.04 16.83
N ARG A 553 21.24 -5.01 17.30
CA ARG A 553 21.65 -5.40 18.67
C ARG A 553 22.72 -4.45 19.18
N PRO A 554 22.91 -4.31 20.48
CA PRO A 554 24.04 -3.58 21.03
C PRO A 554 25.37 -4.06 20.42
N GLY A 555 26.13 -3.14 19.83
CA GLY A 555 27.38 -3.42 19.12
C GLY A 555 27.26 -3.98 17.70
N ALA A 556 26.05 -4.24 17.21
CA ALA A 556 25.77 -4.70 15.85
C ALA A 556 24.53 -3.99 15.29
N LEU A 557 24.67 -2.71 15.02
CA LEU A 557 23.60 -1.85 14.53
C LEU A 557 23.29 -2.17 13.05
N VAL A 558 22.02 -2.40 12.74
CA VAL A 558 21.49 -2.61 11.40
C VAL A 558 20.46 -1.54 11.07
N LEU A 559 20.64 -0.83 9.97
CA LEU A 559 19.77 0.25 9.53
C LEU A 559 19.08 -0.11 8.21
N ASN A 560 17.76 -0.04 8.19
CA ASN A 560 16.98 -0.22 6.98
C ASN A 560 16.65 1.14 6.37
N ARG A 561 16.91 1.34 5.07
CA ARG A 561 16.41 2.51 4.36
C ARG A 561 14.90 2.38 4.19
N VAL A 562 14.17 3.30 4.80
CA VAL A 562 12.73 3.43 4.65
C VAL A 562 12.41 3.93 3.25
N ILE A 563 12.95 5.11 2.92
CA ILE A 563 12.72 5.76 1.63
C ILE A 563 13.81 6.80 1.33
N THR A 564 14.00 7.13 0.05
CA THR A 564 14.89 8.20 -0.42
C THR A 564 14.27 9.58 -0.16
N LEU A 565 15.11 10.64 -0.10
CA LEU A 565 14.64 12.03 0.09
C LEU A 565 13.79 12.53 -1.09
N ARG A 566 14.05 12.03 -2.29
CA ARG A 566 13.34 12.38 -3.53
C ARG A 566 12.97 11.12 -4.28
N ASP A 567 11.91 11.16 -5.05
CA ASP A 567 11.62 10.08 -5.97
C ASP A 567 12.69 10.02 -7.08
N SER A 568 13.42 8.92 -7.11
CA SER A 568 14.46 8.65 -8.11
C SER A 568 14.12 7.47 -9.02
N TRP A 569 12.95 6.86 -8.85
CA TRP A 569 12.55 5.66 -9.59
C TRP A 569 12.37 5.93 -11.10
N GLU A 570 11.63 6.98 -11.43
CA GLU A 570 11.41 7.37 -12.83
C GLU A 570 12.72 7.74 -13.55
N ALA A 571 13.63 8.42 -12.85
CA ALA A 571 14.94 8.76 -13.40
C ALA A 571 15.77 7.50 -13.71
N ARG A 572 15.69 6.46 -12.88
CA ARG A 572 16.39 5.18 -13.11
C ARG A 572 15.78 4.38 -14.26
N LYS A 573 14.45 4.38 -14.42
CA LYS A 573 13.80 3.73 -15.56
C LYS A 573 14.31 4.23 -16.90
N ILE A 574 14.56 5.54 -17.02
CA ILE A 574 15.08 6.16 -18.24
C ILE A 574 16.48 5.65 -18.55
N VAL A 575 17.31 5.37 -17.52
CA VAL A 575 18.69 4.91 -17.67
C VAL A 575 18.78 3.39 -17.91
N GLU A 576 17.90 2.60 -17.27
CA GLU A 576 18.01 1.14 -17.23
C GLU A 576 17.08 0.40 -18.22
N SER A 577 16.21 1.09 -18.98
CA SER A 577 15.38 0.46 -20.02
C SER A 577 16.22 0.09 -21.24
N PRO A 578 16.37 -1.20 -21.59
CA PRO A 578 17.21 -1.64 -22.73
C PRO A 578 16.69 -1.21 -24.11
N GLY A 579 15.54 -0.50 -24.17
CA GLY A 579 14.91 -0.05 -25.41
C GLY A 579 15.12 1.41 -25.76
N ASN A 580 15.84 2.20 -24.96
CA ASN A 580 16.07 3.62 -25.19
C ASN A 580 17.55 3.97 -25.43
N VAL A 581 18.30 3.03 -25.98
CA VAL A 581 19.53 3.40 -26.72
C VAL A 581 19.03 4.09 -27.98
N PRO A 582 19.34 5.37 -28.21
CA PRO A 582 19.12 5.94 -29.53
C PRO A 582 19.97 5.10 -30.50
N VAL A 583 19.35 4.31 -31.33
CA VAL A 583 19.99 3.70 -32.47
C VAL A 583 20.43 4.88 -33.31
N ASP A 584 21.71 5.20 -33.22
CA ASP A 584 22.34 6.15 -34.13
C ASP A 584 22.45 5.46 -35.51
N VAL A 585 21.43 5.69 -36.32
CA VAL A 585 21.34 5.23 -37.71
C VAL A 585 22.29 6.02 -38.58
N ARG A 586 23.57 6.19 -38.15
CA ARG A 586 24.61 6.92 -38.88
C ARG A 586 25.97 6.24 -38.83
N GLU A 587 26.00 4.94 -38.99
CA GLU A 587 27.22 4.28 -39.46
C GLU A 587 26.93 3.53 -40.76
N THR A 588 26.75 4.28 -41.84
CA THR A 588 27.18 3.94 -43.21
C THR A 588 26.87 5.11 -44.12
N MET A 589 27.77 6.05 -44.22
CA MET A 589 28.19 6.78 -45.42
C MET A 589 29.17 7.92 -45.04
N PRO A 590 30.31 8.05 -45.66
CA PRO A 590 31.29 9.10 -45.34
C PRO A 590 31.00 10.41 -46.09
N GLY A 591 31.09 11.51 -45.36
CA GLY A 591 31.30 12.85 -45.91
C GLY A 591 30.13 13.82 -45.78
N THR A 592 30.18 14.72 -44.82
CA THR A 592 30.30 16.19 -44.94
C THR A 592 30.00 16.88 -43.62
N LYS A 593 30.91 17.71 -43.13
CA LYS A 593 30.78 18.56 -41.94
C LYS A 593 29.78 19.71 -42.22
N SER A 594 28.75 19.85 -41.38
CA SER A 594 28.04 21.12 -41.24
C SER A 594 27.53 21.25 -39.80
N ALA A 595 28.01 22.28 -39.12
CA ALA A 595 27.57 22.69 -37.78
C ALA A 595 26.12 23.22 -37.84
N ARG A 596 25.22 22.62 -37.09
CA ARG A 596 23.90 23.22 -36.77
C ARG A 596 23.52 22.98 -35.31
N SER A 597 23.35 24.10 -34.62
CA SER A 597 22.71 24.26 -33.32
C SER A 597 21.38 23.48 -33.26
N LYS A 598 21.21 22.58 -32.29
CA LYS A 598 19.91 21.91 -32.01
C LYS A 598 19.24 22.52 -30.80
N THR A 599 18.30 23.42 -31.04
CA THR A 599 17.22 23.73 -30.14
C THR A 599 16.22 22.56 -30.18
N ARG A 600 15.93 21.94 -29.01
CA ARG A 600 14.91 20.91 -28.84
C ARG A 600 13.54 21.56 -29.04
N PRO A 601 12.61 21.04 -29.87
CA PRO A 601 11.28 21.62 -29.99
C PRO A 601 10.52 21.51 -28.65
N ALA A 602 9.88 22.58 -28.24
CA ALA A 602 9.04 22.64 -27.06
C ALA A 602 7.91 21.59 -27.13
N ARG A 603 7.64 20.92 -26.02
CA ARG A 603 6.55 19.94 -25.92
C ARG A 603 5.21 20.71 -26.07
N LYS A 604 4.41 20.37 -27.08
CA LYS A 604 3.13 21.02 -27.34
C LYS A 604 2.17 20.81 -26.16
N SER A 605 1.41 21.82 -25.79
CA SER A 605 0.39 21.77 -24.74
C SER A 605 -0.75 20.80 -25.12
N ALA A 606 -1.54 20.36 -24.13
CA ALA A 606 -2.65 19.45 -24.38
C ALA A 606 -3.71 20.03 -25.36
N PRO A 607 -4.10 21.32 -25.30
CA PRO A 607 -4.96 21.93 -26.31
C PRO A 607 -4.36 21.93 -27.73
N GLU A 608 -3.06 22.20 -27.87
CA GLU A 608 -2.37 22.15 -29.18
C GLU A 608 -2.34 20.73 -29.77
N GLN A 609 -2.22 19.69 -28.91
CA GLN A 609 -2.28 18.30 -29.37
C GLN A 609 -3.68 17.93 -29.86
N ARG A 610 -4.73 18.37 -29.19
CA ARG A 610 -6.13 18.17 -29.61
C ARG A 610 -6.44 18.93 -30.90
N ALA A 611 -5.96 20.15 -31.06
CA ALA A 611 -6.08 20.90 -32.32
C ALA A 611 -5.44 20.16 -33.51
N ILE A 612 -4.25 19.58 -33.31
CA ILE A 612 -3.58 18.76 -34.32
C ILE A 612 -4.36 17.47 -34.65
N ALA A 613 -5.02 16.85 -33.66
CA ALA A 613 -5.85 15.69 -33.90
C ALA A 613 -7.03 16.05 -34.83
N ARG A 614 -7.66 17.20 -34.62
CA ARG A 614 -8.74 17.73 -35.50
C ARG A 614 -8.26 18.11 -36.90
N GLU A 615 -7.05 18.63 -37.03
CA GLU A 615 -6.44 18.88 -38.37
C GLU A 615 -6.23 17.58 -39.18
N ARG A 616 -6.09 16.45 -38.52
CA ARG A 616 -5.84 15.14 -39.14
C ARG A 616 -7.09 14.28 -39.33
N ASP A 617 -8.18 14.60 -38.66
CA ASP A 617 -9.44 13.86 -38.70
C ASP A 617 -10.62 14.80 -38.94
N ALA A 618 -11.16 14.76 -40.15
CA ALA A 618 -12.24 15.62 -40.59
C ALA A 618 -13.51 15.47 -39.75
N VAL A 619 -13.79 14.29 -39.21
CA VAL A 619 -14.95 14.05 -38.33
C VAL A 619 -14.79 14.74 -36.98
N LEU A 620 -13.59 14.74 -36.39
CA LEU A 620 -13.33 15.51 -35.19
C LEU A 620 -13.43 17.01 -35.41
N ALA A 621 -12.98 17.49 -36.55
CA ALA A 621 -13.13 18.91 -36.94
C ALA A 621 -14.59 19.33 -37.11
N GLU A 622 -15.40 18.50 -37.77
CA GLU A 622 -16.82 18.74 -37.95
C GLU A 622 -17.58 18.77 -36.62
N ARG A 623 -17.32 17.81 -35.74
CA ARG A 623 -17.95 17.73 -34.42
C ARG A 623 -17.55 18.91 -33.53
N PHE A 624 -16.31 19.34 -33.57
CA PHE A 624 -15.84 20.52 -32.85
C PHE A 624 -16.57 21.79 -33.29
N ALA A 625 -16.86 21.92 -34.58
CA ALA A 625 -17.57 23.05 -35.13
C ALA A 625 -19.08 23.03 -34.83
N THR A 626 -19.69 21.84 -34.75
CA THR A 626 -21.16 21.68 -34.66
C THR A 626 -21.68 21.50 -33.22
N TRP A 627 -20.91 20.87 -32.33
CA TRP A 627 -21.34 20.54 -30.95
C TRP A 627 -21.62 21.75 -30.06
N PRO A 628 -20.91 22.88 -30.14
CA PRO A 628 -21.32 24.09 -29.42
C PRO A 628 -22.72 24.56 -29.76
N GLY A 629 -23.17 24.36 -31.01
CA GLY A 629 -24.55 24.64 -31.43
C GLY A 629 -25.61 23.72 -30.81
N LEU A 630 -25.22 22.60 -30.22
CA LEU A 630 -26.06 21.67 -29.47
C LEU A 630 -26.08 21.96 -27.96
N GLY A 631 -25.41 23.03 -27.50
CA GLY A 631 -25.42 23.46 -26.10
C GLY A 631 -24.18 23.07 -25.29
N LEU A 632 -23.14 22.47 -25.92
CA LEU A 632 -21.86 22.22 -25.24
C LEU A 632 -21.06 23.51 -25.09
N ALA A 633 -20.36 23.65 -23.95
CA ALA A 633 -19.36 24.70 -23.80
C ALA A 633 -18.17 24.46 -24.75
N ALA A 634 -17.50 25.54 -25.18
CA ALA A 634 -16.37 25.44 -26.12
C ALA A 634 -15.21 24.57 -25.59
N ASP A 635 -14.96 24.64 -24.29
CA ASP A 635 -13.91 23.85 -23.63
C ASP A 635 -14.25 22.35 -23.60
N ASP A 636 -15.53 22.00 -23.39
CA ASP A 636 -16.02 20.63 -23.43
C ASP A 636 -15.96 20.06 -24.86
N ALA A 637 -16.34 20.85 -25.84
CA ALA A 637 -16.22 20.47 -27.25
C ALA A 637 -14.74 20.25 -27.63
N ASP A 638 -13.80 21.05 -27.11
CA ASP A 638 -12.35 20.85 -27.31
C ASP A 638 -11.86 19.53 -26.70
N LEU A 639 -12.30 19.19 -25.48
CA LEU A 639 -11.95 17.94 -24.81
C LEU A 639 -12.51 16.72 -25.54
N LEU A 640 -13.80 16.71 -25.86
CA LEU A 640 -14.51 15.58 -26.45
C LEU A 640 -14.15 15.32 -27.93
N THR A 641 -13.53 16.28 -28.60
CA THR A 641 -13.01 16.13 -29.96
C THR A 641 -11.50 16.03 -30.05
N GLY A 642 -10.85 15.69 -28.93
CA GLY A 642 -9.39 15.50 -28.86
C GLY A 642 -8.90 14.15 -29.41
N ASP A 643 -9.75 13.13 -29.42
CA ASP A 643 -9.50 11.82 -30.03
C ASP A 643 -10.78 11.19 -30.57
N ARG A 644 -10.62 10.24 -31.51
CA ARG A 644 -11.73 9.62 -32.21
C ARG A 644 -12.62 8.75 -31.33
N ALA A 645 -12.06 7.97 -30.43
CA ALA A 645 -12.81 7.02 -29.60
C ALA A 645 -13.73 7.76 -28.61
N THR A 646 -13.21 8.78 -27.92
CA THR A 646 -13.98 9.65 -27.03
C THR A 646 -15.10 10.36 -27.78
N SER A 647 -14.80 10.88 -28.97
CA SER A 647 -15.75 11.58 -29.81
C SER A 647 -16.87 10.66 -30.33
N ASP A 648 -16.58 9.44 -30.76
CA ASP A 648 -17.56 8.46 -31.22
C ASP A 648 -18.46 7.98 -30.08
N PHE A 649 -17.92 7.78 -28.87
CA PHE A 649 -18.71 7.45 -27.69
C PHE A 649 -19.73 8.54 -27.36
N PHE A 650 -19.30 9.80 -27.34
CA PHE A 650 -20.18 10.92 -27.04
C PHE A 650 -21.23 11.13 -28.14
N ALA A 651 -20.87 10.97 -29.41
CA ALA A 651 -21.84 11.04 -30.54
C ALA A 651 -22.91 9.94 -30.42
N ALA A 652 -22.54 8.73 -30.01
CA ALA A 652 -23.49 7.65 -29.78
C ALA A 652 -24.43 7.95 -28.59
N ALA A 653 -23.92 8.55 -27.52
CA ALA A 653 -24.75 8.99 -26.38
C ALA A 653 -25.76 10.09 -26.79
N LEU A 654 -25.34 11.07 -27.57
CA LEU A 654 -26.24 12.11 -28.12
C LEU A 654 -27.35 11.52 -29.01
N ALA A 655 -27.08 10.45 -29.73
CA ALA A 655 -28.05 9.80 -30.60
C ALA A 655 -29.14 9.04 -29.83
N LEU A 656 -28.90 8.65 -28.58
CA LEU A 656 -29.85 7.93 -27.74
C LEU A 656 -30.92 8.85 -27.11
N GLU A 657 -30.62 10.14 -26.92
CA GLU A 657 -31.56 11.13 -26.38
C GLU A 657 -31.59 12.42 -27.22
N PRO A 658 -32.18 12.41 -28.42
CA PRO A 658 -32.29 13.60 -29.25
C PRO A 658 -33.24 14.60 -28.59
N GLY A 659 -32.74 15.67 -28.01
CA GLY A 659 -33.52 16.76 -27.41
C GLY A 659 -33.18 17.15 -25.99
N ARG A 660 -32.25 16.50 -25.33
CA ARG A 660 -31.74 16.89 -24.02
C ARG A 660 -30.50 17.77 -24.19
N ALA A 661 -30.58 19.03 -23.80
CA ALA A 661 -29.39 19.86 -23.63
C ALA A 661 -28.49 19.22 -22.57
N VAL A 662 -27.35 18.74 -22.98
CA VAL A 662 -26.38 18.13 -22.06
C VAL A 662 -25.69 19.28 -21.32
N ALA A 663 -26.08 19.52 -20.07
CA ALA A 663 -25.29 20.33 -19.17
C ALA A 663 -23.98 19.59 -18.92
N GLY A 664 -22.82 20.22 -19.13
CA GLY A 664 -21.47 19.63 -19.09
C GLY A 664 -20.99 19.06 -17.75
N GLU A 665 -21.86 18.82 -16.79
CA GLU A 665 -21.55 18.26 -15.47
C GLU A 665 -21.86 16.76 -15.30
N GLN A 666 -22.27 16.05 -16.35
CA GLN A 666 -22.72 14.65 -16.24
C GLN A 666 -22.04 13.65 -17.21
N VAL A 667 -20.86 13.95 -17.74
CA VAL A 667 -20.09 12.95 -18.52
C VAL A 667 -18.74 12.65 -17.89
#